data_6f193470053316f63754372f2312b7bc
#
_entry.id   6f193470053316f63754372f2312b7bc
#
_cell.length_a   1.000
_cell.length_b   1.000
_cell.length_c   1.000
_cell.angle_alpha   90.00
_cell.angle_beta   90.00
_cell.angle_gamma   90.00
#
_symmetry.space_group_name_H-M   'P 1'
#
loop_
_entity.id
_entity.type
_entity.pdbx_description
1 polymer ?
#
loop_
_entity_poly.entity_id
_entity_poly.type
_entity_poly.pdbx_seq_one_letter_code
_entity_poly.pdbx_strand_id
1 'polypeptide(L)'
;MKLTYLGLKSDLKEILPEEFNRNEEVLYVFENTSSFFETKREYLQTFQNIFNNFKLMNSYDFYEKLFETDKIVIKEEKQAVLFYNSLDKSIKREMKIKNYYDAIDIAYNFYTLFSELQEYKVDYSNKEELGLEKWQEKTFDELVKINKNVEKKIQEKGLILPYMLRRKENISDVFIKKYKKICFINKIKFTPFEEEMIEILESKGIEIENKIQLGKNDFDEEKLQIKDSFSLPEKEEFERDFGVNIEIHEYENKFTQLLGMVKKLSSGDIPGEDVKECKIYDLQGSIENNETDYHLLNQSKIKYNLEITMQKTKIYKVLELLYNILENVRPVHLKNGDVHYMFKVKEFYNAYKSDNFLNTFDLGKTYSYFQSFAREDYKYISKEQLSNFVKESEDGKSFLYEDEVKVLTEFIGELERILNFSTLKDFEDYLSELFNKNDIEGSNVRDKYFEALSEMTVLEEFDFDDLWEGFFGKNISASLLKLFLKYLDKKAISLDLEKISEEDVEQYSINDFSSISETSKKNLIFLNLQDTFPEVKVNNFFFSKIQREKIGLPVSEEEKKVENFKLINNILNAENVYLSYIKNIDENKDCSGIIEEIRLKYGEEVIKNEISEKDELEFVKRYFTEDKWEKRKIGKFIKSKLKKDLERLRDEKLNLGYYSFEKIEKFEYGYYLENMIGKTEIEEIDEKINPLMFGSIIHSVYEKIVKENKEKIEKFEYDPDINKIKKILNEVLSSYEYKMPQEFIKFYREISFEEIAKSIKKFFRQLKEEMLNQSEIEIYSEEKVRLDKEKNIYKNVYINGRMDLYIKTAMEKIFVDYKSGKLDKKEKIENAQRQLDYYSIMLEENDGKEIKKWIVDTWNGEIIKDGRDTPSLTEDNIKNVLEKYYRNEYYSIGEKKPKTFNYRTYKDICRWEEENDGENK
;
A
#
# COMPACT_ATOMS: atom_id res chain seq x y z
N MET A 1 24.52 29.88 35.31
CA MET A 1 25.00 29.81 33.88
C MET A 1 25.26 31.21 33.33
N LYS A 2 26.36 31.42 32.62
CA LYS A 2 26.69 32.66 31.94
C LYS A 2 26.07 32.66 30.52
N LEU A 3 25.43 33.79 30.13
CA LEU A 3 24.92 33.99 28.79
C LEU A 3 25.83 34.93 28.00
N THR A 4 26.19 34.56 26.78
CA THR A 4 27.01 35.40 25.88
C THR A 4 26.23 35.55 24.56
N TYR A 5 25.85 36.80 24.30
CA TYR A 5 25.07 37.16 23.10
C TYR A 5 26.05 37.51 21.96
N LEU A 6 26.00 36.71 20.89
CA LEU A 6 26.85 36.92 19.70
C LEU A 6 26.22 37.88 18.71
N GLY A 7 24.91 38.13 18.85
CA GLY A 7 24.10 38.86 17.87
C GLY A 7 23.65 38.00 16.71
N LEU A 8 22.57 38.43 16.03
CA LEU A 8 21.97 37.69 14.92
C LEU A 8 22.91 37.54 13.72
N LYS A 9 23.72 38.56 13.44
CA LYS A 9 24.71 38.57 12.34
C LYS A 9 26.08 38.12 12.88
N SER A 10 26.26 36.83 13.05
CA SER A 10 27.56 36.30 13.51
C SER A 10 27.79 34.92 12.84
N ASP A 11 28.99 34.67 12.37
CA ASP A 11 29.35 33.38 11.78
C ASP A 11 30.11 32.52 12.81
N LEU A 12 29.50 31.40 13.16
CA LEU A 12 30.09 30.43 14.09
C LEU A 12 31.41 29.84 13.53
N LYS A 13 31.55 29.77 12.21
CA LYS A 13 32.78 29.27 11.57
C LYS A 13 33.98 30.24 11.74
N GLU A 14 33.71 31.51 11.83
CA GLU A 14 34.77 32.53 12.03
C GLU A 14 35.16 32.67 13.49
N ILE A 15 34.16 32.65 14.39
CA ILE A 15 34.36 32.97 15.80
C ILE A 15 34.92 31.77 16.60
N LEU A 16 34.32 30.59 16.42
CA LEU A 16 34.57 29.46 17.31
C LEU A 16 35.89 28.73 17.06
N PRO A 17 36.40 28.55 15.83
CA PRO A 17 37.65 27.82 15.62
C PRO A 17 38.85 28.41 16.34
N GLU A 18 38.95 29.71 16.45
CA GLU A 18 40.04 30.36 17.20
C GLU A 18 39.91 30.12 18.72
N GLU A 19 38.67 30.10 19.26
CA GLU A 19 38.43 29.81 20.66
C GLU A 19 38.80 28.33 20.97
N PHE A 20 38.49 27.41 20.09
CA PHE A 20 38.84 26.00 20.25
C PHE A 20 40.34 25.79 20.40
N ASN A 21 41.12 26.57 19.70
CA ASN A 21 42.55 26.45 19.74
C ASN A 21 43.20 27.02 21.05
N ARG A 22 42.53 27.96 21.73
CA ARG A 22 43.05 28.64 22.90
C ARG A 22 42.83 27.90 24.24
N ASN A 23 41.75 27.10 24.36
CA ASN A 23 41.30 26.56 25.65
C ASN A 23 41.30 25.04 25.68
N GLU A 24 42.16 24.41 26.48
CA GLU A 24 42.31 22.96 26.56
C GLU A 24 41.25 22.23 27.43
N GLU A 25 40.61 22.92 28.35
CA GLU A 25 39.70 22.31 29.35
C GLU A 25 38.23 22.74 29.16
N VAL A 26 37.87 23.20 27.95
CA VAL A 26 36.51 23.64 27.59
C VAL A 26 35.87 22.61 26.65
N LEU A 27 34.65 22.15 26.97
CA LEU A 27 33.81 21.37 26.10
C LEU A 27 32.79 22.28 25.41
N TYR A 28 32.73 22.28 24.09
CA TYR A 28 31.71 22.97 23.30
C TYR A 28 30.63 21.98 22.85
N VAL A 29 29.39 22.27 23.23
CA VAL A 29 28.25 21.41 22.96
C VAL A 29 27.30 22.14 21.99
N PHE A 30 27.17 21.60 20.79
CA PHE A 30 26.34 22.18 19.74
C PHE A 30 24.93 21.55 19.80
N GLU A 31 23.93 22.38 19.83
CA GLU A 31 22.54 21.91 19.67
C GLU A 31 22.28 21.41 18.25
N ASN A 32 22.80 22.14 17.26
CA ASN A 32 22.65 21.80 15.86
C ASN A 32 23.82 20.94 15.35
N THR A 33 23.52 19.71 14.92
CA THR A 33 24.52 18.75 14.45
C THR A 33 25.21 19.21 13.17
N SER A 34 24.53 19.87 12.26
CA SER A 34 25.11 20.38 11.01
C SER A 34 26.08 21.53 11.29
N SER A 35 25.72 22.46 12.17
CA SER A 35 26.62 23.52 12.64
C SER A 35 27.88 22.94 13.32
N PHE A 36 27.72 21.88 14.11
CA PHE A 36 28.86 21.14 14.67
C PHE A 36 29.81 20.62 13.60
N PHE A 37 29.30 19.92 12.59
CA PHE A 37 30.14 19.36 11.53
C PHE A 37 30.81 20.43 10.68
N GLU A 38 30.12 21.51 10.32
CA GLU A 38 30.68 22.57 9.52
C GLU A 38 31.76 23.36 10.29
N THR A 39 31.49 23.71 11.54
CA THR A 39 32.47 24.40 12.39
C THR A 39 33.69 23.51 12.69
N LYS A 40 33.46 22.21 12.93
CA LYS A 40 34.55 21.26 13.12
C LYS A 40 35.42 21.12 11.85
N ARG A 41 34.81 21.11 10.66
CA ARG A 41 35.53 21.03 9.38
C ARG A 41 36.44 22.28 9.21
N GLU A 42 35.89 23.45 9.47
CA GLU A 42 36.66 24.70 9.38
C GLU A 42 37.84 24.70 10.36
N TYR A 43 37.61 24.27 11.61
CA TYR A 43 38.65 24.13 12.60
C TYR A 43 39.78 23.19 12.14
N LEU A 44 39.44 22.02 11.58
CA LEU A 44 40.40 21.05 11.10
C LEU A 44 41.18 21.54 9.89
N GLN A 45 40.55 22.31 9.00
CA GLN A 45 41.18 22.92 7.84
C GLN A 45 42.13 24.04 8.23
N THR A 46 41.69 24.90 9.14
CA THR A 46 42.48 26.09 9.57
C THR A 46 43.68 25.69 10.43
N PHE A 47 43.49 24.79 11.37
CA PHE A 47 44.53 24.49 12.37
C PHE A 47 45.24 23.15 12.18
N GLN A 48 44.81 22.32 11.21
CA GLN A 48 45.37 20.99 10.88
C GLN A 48 45.58 20.09 12.11
N ASN A 49 44.78 20.24 13.16
CA ASN A 49 44.92 19.60 14.45
C ASN A 49 43.95 18.42 14.59
N ILE A 50 44.41 17.22 14.22
CA ILE A 50 43.56 16.01 14.20
C ILE A 50 43.24 15.50 15.61
N PHE A 51 44.01 15.87 16.65
CA PHE A 51 43.92 15.29 17.99
C PHE A 51 42.91 15.99 18.97
N ASN A 52 42.28 17.06 18.58
CA ASN A 52 41.39 17.84 19.47
C ASN A 52 39.91 17.46 19.38
N ASN A 53 39.60 16.25 18.93
CA ASN A 53 38.20 15.77 18.80
C ASN A 53 37.42 15.68 20.12
N PHE A 54 38.11 15.77 21.28
CA PHE A 54 37.47 15.61 22.61
C PHE A 54 36.81 16.89 23.14
N LYS A 55 36.97 18.01 22.46
CA LYS A 55 36.46 19.32 22.91
C LYS A 55 35.16 19.74 22.28
N LEU A 56 34.73 19.03 21.23
CA LEU A 56 33.55 19.36 20.48
C LEU A 56 32.60 18.18 20.48
N MET A 57 31.34 18.39 20.83
CA MET A 57 30.28 17.38 20.80
C MET A 57 28.99 18.01 20.27
N ASN A 58 28.15 17.21 19.65
CA ASN A 58 26.75 17.57 19.51
C ASN A 58 25.99 17.25 20.82
N SER A 59 24.81 17.78 20.99
CA SER A 59 24.00 17.60 22.21
C SER A 59 23.67 16.12 22.45
N TYR A 60 23.44 15.32 21.41
CA TYR A 60 23.18 13.89 21.54
C TYR A 60 24.36 13.14 22.18
N ASP A 61 25.56 13.27 21.61
CA ASP A 61 26.79 12.64 22.14
C ASP A 61 27.12 13.14 23.57
N PHE A 62 26.82 14.42 23.87
CA PHE A 62 27.01 14.99 25.18
C PHE A 62 26.13 14.28 26.22
N TYR A 63 24.82 14.16 25.96
CA TYR A 63 23.91 13.51 26.88
C TYR A 63 24.19 12.00 27.02
N GLU A 64 24.58 11.34 25.92
CA GLU A 64 24.98 9.92 25.95
C GLU A 64 26.17 9.68 26.89
N LYS A 65 27.15 10.61 26.91
CA LYS A 65 28.35 10.50 27.72
C LYS A 65 28.21 11.09 29.14
N LEU A 66 27.25 11.98 29.32
CA LEU A 66 27.02 12.64 30.63
C LEU A 66 26.46 11.67 31.65
N PHE A 67 25.70 10.66 31.23
CA PHE A 67 25.08 9.69 32.10
C PHE A 67 25.74 8.33 31.96
N GLU A 68 26.01 7.66 33.07
CA GLU A 68 26.56 6.31 33.13
C GLU A 68 25.76 5.43 34.07
N THR A 69 25.73 4.14 33.79
CA THR A 69 25.05 3.14 34.64
C THR A 69 25.72 1.78 34.48
N ASP A 70 25.65 0.98 35.52
CA ASP A 70 26.04 -0.44 35.51
C ASP A 70 24.92 -1.36 34.98
N LYS A 71 23.72 -0.78 34.72
CA LYS A 71 22.57 -1.52 34.23
C LYS A 71 22.52 -1.55 32.71
N ILE A 72 21.81 -2.52 32.18
CA ILE A 72 21.59 -2.63 30.72
C ILE A 72 20.48 -1.66 30.31
N VAL A 73 20.80 -0.72 29.43
CA VAL A 73 19.81 0.19 28.82
C VAL A 73 19.03 -0.54 27.75
N ILE A 74 17.71 -0.60 27.93
CA ILE A 74 16.81 -1.27 26.95
C ILE A 74 16.36 -0.31 25.86
N LYS A 75 16.54 -0.75 24.60
CA LYS A 75 16.12 -0.01 23.40
C LYS A 75 14.63 -0.21 23.10
N GLU A 76 14.14 0.51 22.13
CA GLU A 76 12.71 0.66 21.81
C GLU A 76 11.93 -0.67 21.69
N GLU A 77 12.46 -1.66 20.98
CA GLU A 77 11.77 -2.94 20.78
C GLU A 77 11.67 -3.74 22.09
N LYS A 78 12.74 -3.75 22.89
CA LYS A 78 12.72 -4.35 24.24
C LYS A 78 11.75 -3.63 25.18
N GLN A 79 11.61 -2.32 25.04
CA GLN A 79 10.63 -1.54 25.77
C GLN A 79 9.20 -1.98 25.44
N ALA A 80 8.88 -2.18 24.15
CA ALA A 80 7.54 -2.61 23.74
C ALA A 80 7.19 -4.01 24.30
N VAL A 81 8.14 -4.95 24.28
CA VAL A 81 7.95 -6.27 24.91
C VAL A 81 7.78 -6.16 26.43
N LEU A 82 8.59 -5.34 27.09
CA LEU A 82 8.48 -5.10 28.53
C LEU A 82 7.11 -4.49 28.89
N PHE A 83 6.64 -3.54 28.11
CA PHE A 83 5.30 -2.97 28.24
C PHE A 83 4.23 -4.05 28.16
N TYR A 84 4.20 -4.82 27.08
CA TYR A 84 3.20 -5.87 26.87
C TYR A 84 3.17 -6.90 28.00
N ASN A 85 4.36 -7.32 28.46
CA ASN A 85 4.50 -8.23 29.59
C ASN A 85 4.10 -7.62 30.93
N SER A 86 4.04 -6.29 31.03
CA SER A 86 3.63 -5.58 32.24
C SER A 86 2.12 -5.34 32.34
N LEU A 87 1.38 -5.71 31.28
CA LEU A 87 -0.07 -5.58 31.22
C LEU A 87 -0.78 -6.75 31.89
N ASP A 88 -1.62 -6.45 32.86
CA ASP A 88 -2.55 -7.41 33.47
C ASP A 88 -3.64 -7.83 32.48
N LYS A 89 -4.27 -9.01 32.70
CA LYS A 89 -5.42 -9.46 31.88
C LYS A 89 -6.59 -8.48 31.87
N SER A 90 -6.82 -7.75 32.98
CA SER A 90 -7.85 -6.71 33.05
C SER A 90 -7.53 -5.54 32.14
N ILE A 91 -6.30 -5.05 32.19
CA ILE A 91 -5.81 -3.94 31.36
C ILE A 91 -5.85 -4.31 29.88
N LYS A 92 -5.35 -5.49 29.49
CA LYS A 92 -5.42 -5.98 28.10
C LYS A 92 -6.85 -5.97 27.56
N ARG A 93 -7.82 -6.39 28.37
CA ARG A 93 -9.25 -6.39 27.98
C ARG A 93 -9.80 -4.98 27.82
N GLU A 94 -9.47 -4.08 28.74
CA GLU A 94 -9.96 -2.70 28.72
C GLU A 94 -9.40 -1.90 27.55
N MET A 95 -8.10 -2.04 27.29
CA MET A 95 -7.41 -1.41 26.17
C MET A 95 -7.63 -2.16 24.83
N LYS A 96 -8.42 -3.25 24.82
CA LYS A 96 -8.70 -4.10 23.65
C LYS A 96 -7.43 -4.70 23.02
N ILE A 97 -6.37 -4.90 23.80
CA ILE A 97 -5.13 -5.50 23.34
C ILE A 97 -5.31 -7.02 23.31
N LYS A 98 -5.29 -7.61 22.13
CA LYS A 98 -5.44 -9.04 21.92
C LYS A 98 -4.10 -9.77 21.89
N ASN A 99 -3.10 -9.14 21.26
CA ASN A 99 -1.77 -9.70 21.07
C ASN A 99 -0.69 -8.62 21.19
N TYR A 100 0.57 -9.01 21.05
CA TYR A 100 1.70 -8.08 21.15
C TYR A 100 1.67 -6.98 20.09
N TYR A 101 1.29 -7.31 18.88
CA TYR A 101 1.23 -6.34 17.79
C TYR A 101 0.32 -5.14 18.10
N ASP A 102 -0.83 -5.41 18.75
CA ASP A 102 -1.77 -4.35 19.15
C ASP A 102 -1.16 -3.41 20.23
N ALA A 103 -0.17 -3.89 20.98
CA ALA A 103 0.44 -3.14 22.08
C ALA A 103 1.61 -2.24 21.65
N ILE A 104 2.23 -2.49 20.50
CA ILE A 104 3.48 -1.82 20.09
C ILE A 104 3.34 -0.30 20.04
N ASP A 105 2.33 0.21 19.31
CA ASP A 105 2.14 1.67 19.16
C ASP A 105 1.76 2.33 20.48
N ILE A 106 1.00 1.61 21.30
CA ILE A 106 0.66 2.09 22.65
C ILE A 106 1.92 2.16 23.51
N ALA A 107 2.80 1.17 23.40
CA ALA A 107 4.05 1.13 24.17
C ALA A 107 4.95 2.33 23.84
N TYR A 108 5.14 2.65 22.56
CA TYR A 108 5.95 3.81 22.18
C TYR A 108 5.37 5.12 22.73
N ASN A 109 4.07 5.32 22.56
CA ASN A 109 3.40 6.51 23.08
C ASN A 109 3.44 6.57 24.61
N PHE A 110 3.32 5.43 25.29
CA PHE A 110 3.44 5.30 26.73
C PHE A 110 4.82 5.76 27.24
N TYR A 111 5.90 5.24 26.65
CA TYR A 111 7.25 5.61 27.06
C TYR A 111 7.58 7.07 26.72
N THR A 112 7.10 7.57 25.59
CA THR A 112 7.24 8.99 25.24
C THR A 112 6.53 9.87 26.26
N LEU A 113 5.31 9.50 26.67
CA LEU A 113 4.57 10.24 27.69
C LEU A 113 5.33 10.31 29.03
N PHE A 114 5.80 9.18 29.55
CA PHE A 114 6.53 9.17 30.82
C PHE A 114 7.91 9.83 30.73
N SER A 115 8.56 9.76 29.57
CA SER A 115 9.78 10.51 29.26
C SER A 115 9.55 12.02 29.31
N GLU A 116 8.47 12.53 28.67
CA GLU A 116 8.09 13.95 28.72
C GLU A 116 7.77 14.40 30.16
N LEU A 117 6.95 13.63 30.89
CA LEU A 117 6.58 13.96 32.27
C LEU A 117 7.83 14.09 33.17
N GLN A 118 8.85 13.25 32.95
CA GLN A 118 10.10 13.32 33.67
C GLN A 118 10.96 14.52 33.23
N GLU A 119 11.09 14.74 31.91
CA GLU A 119 11.91 15.83 31.34
C GLU A 119 11.39 17.21 31.77
N TYR A 120 10.05 17.36 31.84
CA TYR A 120 9.39 18.60 32.28
C TYR A 120 9.04 18.60 33.76
N LYS A 121 9.48 17.57 34.51
CA LYS A 121 9.30 17.45 35.97
C LYS A 121 7.85 17.60 36.44
N VAL A 122 6.91 17.08 35.67
CA VAL A 122 5.48 17.14 35.96
C VAL A 122 5.18 16.23 37.17
N ASP A 123 4.66 16.78 38.24
CA ASP A 123 4.16 15.99 39.38
C ASP A 123 2.79 15.41 39.07
N TYR A 124 2.78 14.18 38.61
CA TYR A 124 1.54 13.46 38.27
C TYR A 124 0.92 12.71 39.46
N SER A 125 1.44 12.88 40.67
CA SER A 125 0.81 12.34 41.89
C SER A 125 -0.43 13.16 42.30
N ASN A 126 -0.47 14.45 41.94
CA ASN A 126 -1.60 15.36 42.15
C ASN A 126 -2.47 15.49 40.89
N LYS A 127 -3.52 14.67 40.82
CA LYS A 127 -4.40 14.63 39.61
C LYS A 127 -5.20 15.90 39.39
N GLU A 128 -5.52 16.66 40.42
CA GLU A 128 -6.29 17.90 40.28
C GLU A 128 -5.51 18.94 39.46
N GLU A 129 -4.19 18.95 39.58
CA GLU A 129 -3.31 19.84 38.83
C GLU A 129 -3.22 19.44 37.36
N LEU A 130 -3.38 18.14 37.05
CA LEU A 130 -3.33 17.65 35.65
C LEU A 130 -4.53 18.08 34.79
N GLY A 131 -5.63 18.50 35.40
CA GLY A 131 -6.83 18.94 34.67
C GLY A 131 -7.47 17.85 33.83
N LEU A 132 -7.45 16.59 34.30
CA LEU A 132 -7.99 15.44 33.60
C LEU A 132 -9.53 15.46 33.56
N GLU A 133 -10.07 15.02 32.44
CA GLU A 133 -11.48 14.67 32.29
C GLU A 133 -11.76 13.33 33.00
N LYS A 134 -13.01 13.12 33.47
CA LYS A 134 -13.38 11.90 34.23
C LYS A 134 -13.01 10.58 33.54
N TRP A 135 -13.09 10.52 32.20
CA TRP A 135 -12.69 9.34 31.44
C TRP A 135 -11.16 9.19 31.36
N GLN A 136 -10.44 10.32 31.34
CA GLN A 136 -8.97 10.32 31.33
C GLN A 136 -8.40 9.87 32.69
N GLU A 137 -9.03 10.26 33.83
CA GLU A 137 -8.57 9.89 35.15
C GLU A 137 -8.39 8.37 35.28
N LYS A 138 -9.38 7.59 34.85
CA LYS A 138 -9.31 6.14 34.91
C LYS A 138 -8.20 5.59 34.01
N THR A 139 -8.09 6.07 32.79
CA THR A 139 -7.04 5.65 31.85
C THR A 139 -5.67 6.02 32.39
N PHE A 140 -5.53 7.20 32.99
CA PHE A 140 -4.26 7.63 33.59
C PHE A 140 -3.85 6.75 34.77
N ASP A 141 -4.80 6.35 35.65
CA ASP A 141 -4.53 5.39 36.71
C ASP A 141 -3.99 4.06 36.20
N GLU A 142 -4.55 3.56 35.11
CA GLU A 142 -4.05 2.34 34.46
C GLU A 142 -2.64 2.55 33.89
N LEU A 143 -2.37 3.70 33.23
CA LEU A 143 -1.02 4.02 32.73
C LEU A 143 0.00 4.11 33.88
N VAL A 144 -0.34 4.75 34.97
CA VAL A 144 0.52 4.83 36.17
C VAL A 144 0.75 3.45 36.78
N LYS A 145 -0.28 2.61 36.81
CA LYS A 145 -0.16 1.22 37.28
C LYS A 145 0.77 0.41 36.41
N ILE A 146 0.63 0.56 35.08
CA ILE A 146 1.53 -0.09 34.08
C ILE A 146 2.98 0.38 34.36
N ASN A 147 3.20 1.69 34.55
CA ASN A 147 4.54 2.24 34.81
C ASN A 147 5.17 1.62 36.06
N LYS A 148 4.41 1.48 37.15
CA LYS A 148 4.88 0.79 38.38
C LYS A 148 5.23 -0.68 38.12
N ASN A 149 4.43 -1.38 37.31
CA ASN A 149 4.72 -2.78 36.91
C ASN A 149 6.00 -2.87 36.09
N VAL A 150 6.20 -1.93 35.13
CA VAL A 150 7.42 -1.81 34.36
C VAL A 150 8.62 -1.55 35.26
N GLU A 151 8.55 -0.57 36.15
CA GLU A 151 9.64 -0.25 37.09
C GLU A 151 10.04 -1.44 37.97
N LYS A 152 9.05 -2.19 38.46
CA LYS A 152 9.30 -3.41 39.22
C LYS A 152 10.08 -4.45 38.42
N LYS A 153 9.65 -4.71 37.19
CA LYS A 153 10.33 -5.68 36.29
C LYS A 153 11.74 -5.25 35.90
N ILE A 154 11.94 -3.96 35.70
CA ILE A 154 13.26 -3.38 35.43
C ILE A 154 14.20 -3.64 36.59
N GLN A 155 13.74 -3.35 37.80
CA GLN A 155 14.55 -3.56 39.01
C GLN A 155 14.92 -5.04 39.21
N GLU A 156 13.97 -5.94 39.02
CA GLU A 156 14.18 -7.39 39.14
C GLU A 156 15.21 -7.94 38.16
N LYS A 157 15.33 -7.34 36.96
CA LYS A 157 16.21 -7.81 35.88
C LYS A 157 17.52 -7.02 35.71
N GLY A 158 17.80 -6.01 36.55
CA GLY A 158 18.99 -5.16 36.42
C GLY A 158 19.00 -4.32 35.13
N LEU A 159 17.82 -3.93 34.65
CA LEU A 159 17.63 -3.11 33.45
C LEU A 159 17.40 -1.65 33.79
N ILE A 160 17.46 -0.76 32.78
CA ILE A 160 17.10 0.65 32.93
C ILE A 160 16.49 1.18 31.64
N LEU A 161 15.49 2.05 31.74
CA LEU A 161 14.92 2.76 30.58
C LEU A 161 15.74 4.02 30.26
N PRO A 162 15.80 4.46 28.98
CA PRO A 162 16.56 5.65 28.59
C PRO A 162 16.22 6.90 29.39
N TYR A 163 14.93 7.18 29.66
CA TYR A 163 14.54 8.34 30.43
C TYR A 163 14.90 8.21 31.93
N MET A 164 14.91 6.98 32.48
CA MET A 164 15.34 6.75 33.87
C MET A 164 16.86 6.86 34.04
N LEU A 165 17.62 6.67 32.93
CA LEU A 165 19.06 6.91 32.94
C LEU A 165 19.36 8.40 33.16
N ARG A 166 18.56 9.30 32.60
CA ARG A 166 18.66 10.74 32.77
C ARG A 166 18.17 11.19 34.14
N ARG A 167 18.99 10.92 35.16
CA ARG A 167 18.76 11.33 36.56
C ARG A 167 20.06 11.79 37.16
N LYS A 168 19.97 12.67 38.13
CA LYS A 168 21.12 13.27 38.83
C LYS A 168 22.12 12.25 39.42
N GLU A 169 21.63 11.14 39.93
CA GLU A 169 22.45 10.06 40.48
C GLU A 169 23.29 9.31 39.43
N ASN A 170 22.96 9.41 38.20
CA ASN A 170 23.65 8.73 37.09
C ASN A 170 24.64 9.66 36.33
N ILE A 171 24.84 10.89 36.80
CA ILE A 171 25.81 11.81 36.17
C ILE A 171 27.23 11.29 36.38
N SER A 172 27.95 11.07 35.29
CA SER A 172 29.32 10.53 35.27
C SER A 172 30.34 11.55 35.78
N ASP A 173 30.81 11.33 36.97
CA ASP A 173 31.90 12.11 37.55
C ASP A 173 33.21 11.97 36.74
N VAL A 174 33.41 10.83 36.06
CA VAL A 174 34.59 10.58 35.24
C VAL A 174 34.56 11.45 33.97
N PHE A 175 33.38 11.64 33.42
CA PHE A 175 33.20 12.47 32.20
C PHE A 175 33.40 13.94 32.55
N ILE A 176 32.71 14.45 33.58
CA ILE A 176 32.69 15.89 33.87
C ILE A 176 34.05 16.40 34.42
N LYS A 177 34.80 15.57 35.13
CA LYS A 177 36.14 15.96 35.66
C LYS A 177 37.17 16.26 34.56
N LYS A 178 36.90 15.95 33.31
CA LYS A 178 37.78 16.28 32.17
C LYS A 178 37.71 17.76 31.76
N TYR A 179 36.68 18.47 32.22
CA TYR A 179 36.38 19.82 31.76
C TYR A 179 36.23 20.76 32.97
N LYS A 180 36.75 21.98 32.85
CA LYS A 180 36.50 23.09 33.78
C LYS A 180 35.30 23.93 33.36
N LYS A 181 35.00 23.90 32.06
CA LYS A 181 33.92 24.68 31.50
C LYS A 181 33.20 23.88 30.41
N ILE A 182 31.87 24.02 30.38
CA ILE A 182 31.01 23.53 29.32
C ILE A 182 30.34 24.73 28.66
N CYS A 183 30.49 24.85 27.34
CA CYS A 183 29.93 25.94 26.56
C CYS A 183 28.90 25.40 25.59
N PHE A 184 27.62 25.68 25.84
CA PHE A 184 26.56 25.37 24.87
C PHE A 184 26.59 26.40 23.75
N ILE A 185 26.29 25.94 22.51
CA ILE A 185 26.23 26.77 21.32
C ILE A 185 24.83 26.74 20.76
N ASN A 186 24.19 27.91 20.67
CA ASN A 186 22.83 28.13 20.20
C ASN A 186 21.75 27.28 20.87
N LYS A 187 21.90 27.04 22.17
CA LYS A 187 20.82 26.41 22.91
C LYS A 187 19.82 27.49 23.34
N ILE A 188 18.73 27.58 22.61
CA ILE A 188 17.74 28.68 22.73
C ILE A 188 16.50 28.30 23.55
N LYS A 189 16.44 27.06 24.01
CA LYS A 189 15.43 26.56 24.93
C LYS A 189 16.06 25.52 25.85
N PHE A 190 15.79 25.61 27.16
CA PHE A 190 16.15 24.60 28.15
C PHE A 190 14.90 23.96 28.74
N THR A 191 14.97 22.66 29.01
CA THR A 191 13.91 21.97 29.78
C THR A 191 14.15 22.12 31.25
N PRO A 192 13.13 21.99 32.13
CA PRO A 192 13.30 22.02 33.59
C PRO A 192 14.29 20.97 34.10
N PHE A 193 14.42 19.85 33.43
CA PHE A 193 15.45 18.84 33.75
C PHE A 193 16.86 19.34 33.40
N GLU A 194 17.03 19.97 32.25
CA GLU A 194 18.32 20.54 31.82
C GLU A 194 18.75 21.69 32.72
N GLU A 195 17.82 22.52 33.19
CA GLU A 195 18.10 23.56 34.19
C GLU A 195 18.65 22.97 35.51
N GLU A 196 17.99 21.91 36.04
CA GLU A 196 18.50 21.19 37.21
C GLU A 196 19.89 20.58 36.94
N MET A 197 20.09 20.02 35.77
CA MET A 197 21.38 19.47 35.37
C MET A 197 22.49 20.55 35.42
N ILE A 198 22.20 21.74 34.85
CA ILE A 198 23.14 22.90 34.90
C ILE A 198 23.48 23.26 36.35
N GLU A 199 22.50 23.40 37.22
CA GLU A 199 22.71 23.70 38.66
C GLU A 199 23.62 22.63 39.32
N ILE A 200 23.41 21.36 39.01
CA ILE A 200 24.23 20.27 39.53
C ILE A 200 25.67 20.37 39.01
N LEU A 201 25.88 20.61 37.72
CA LEU A 201 27.21 20.78 37.14
C LEU A 201 27.94 21.98 37.72
N GLU A 202 27.27 23.12 37.93
CA GLU A 202 27.82 24.29 38.59
C GLU A 202 28.18 24.00 40.07
N SER A 203 27.33 23.25 40.77
CA SER A 203 27.62 22.81 42.16
C SER A 203 28.85 21.93 42.25
N LYS A 204 29.19 21.21 41.17
CA LYS A 204 30.42 20.39 41.08
C LYS A 204 31.63 21.20 40.61
N GLY A 205 31.50 22.51 40.44
CA GLY A 205 32.58 23.44 40.10
C GLY A 205 32.85 23.58 38.59
N ILE A 206 31.92 23.17 37.74
CA ILE A 206 32.02 23.37 36.31
C ILE A 206 31.41 24.72 35.93
N GLU A 207 32.15 25.56 35.22
CA GLU A 207 31.60 26.80 34.66
C GLU A 207 30.70 26.46 33.45
N ILE A 208 29.45 26.96 33.50
CA ILE A 208 28.51 26.77 32.35
C ILE A 208 28.31 28.11 31.65
N GLU A 209 28.53 28.10 30.33
CA GLU A 209 28.25 29.24 29.44
C GLU A 209 27.32 28.78 28.31
N ASN A 210 26.41 29.67 27.88
CA ASN A 210 25.64 29.47 26.63
C ASN A 210 25.92 30.65 25.71
N LYS A 211 26.43 30.35 24.52
CA LYS A 211 26.68 31.35 23.47
C LYS A 211 25.56 31.26 22.43
N ILE A 212 24.82 32.34 22.26
CA ILE A 212 23.62 32.37 21.44
C ILE A 212 23.71 33.46 20.35
N GLN A 213 23.34 33.12 19.13
CA GLN A 213 23.23 34.04 18.01
C GLN A 213 21.92 34.82 18.07
N LEU A 214 21.69 35.52 19.17
CA LEU A 214 20.54 36.38 19.43
C LEU A 214 20.98 37.71 20.01
N GLY A 215 20.10 38.70 19.93
CA GLY A 215 20.20 39.91 20.72
C GLY A 215 19.78 39.67 22.17
N LYS A 216 20.32 40.44 23.12
CA LYS A 216 19.92 40.29 24.52
C LYS A 216 18.41 40.50 24.75
N ASN A 217 17.77 41.33 23.91
CA ASN A 217 16.34 41.62 24.02
C ASN A 217 15.44 40.47 23.55
N ASP A 218 15.97 39.52 22.81
CA ASP A 218 15.23 38.44 22.15
C ASP A 218 15.22 37.13 22.96
N PHE A 219 16.00 37.08 24.05
CA PHE A 219 16.09 35.93 24.94
C PHE A 219 15.51 36.26 26.35
N ASP A 220 14.74 35.34 26.89
CA ASP A 220 14.21 35.39 28.26
C ASP A 220 15.20 34.70 29.18
N GLU A 221 15.95 35.51 29.95
CA GLU A 221 16.97 35.00 30.88
C GLU A 221 16.38 34.24 32.10
N GLU A 222 15.07 34.49 32.44
CA GLU A 222 14.40 33.82 33.54
C GLU A 222 13.87 32.44 33.14
N LYS A 223 13.34 32.35 31.91
CA LYS A 223 12.81 31.12 31.39
C LYS A 223 13.80 30.32 30.53
N LEU A 224 15.00 30.83 30.38
CA LEU A 224 16.05 30.23 29.53
C LEU A 224 15.56 29.82 28.13
N GLN A 225 14.78 30.68 27.47
CA GLN A 225 14.22 30.44 26.17
C GLN A 225 14.09 31.69 25.31
N ILE A 226 13.91 31.50 24.00
CA ILE A 226 13.64 32.60 23.10
C ILE A 226 12.28 33.22 23.41
N LYS A 227 12.21 34.57 23.35
CA LYS A 227 10.98 35.32 23.67
C LYS A 227 9.91 35.12 22.60
N ASP A 228 8.65 35.27 23.01
CA ASP A 228 7.48 35.23 22.10
C ASP A 228 7.51 36.37 21.09
N SER A 229 8.17 37.48 21.45
CA SER A 229 8.31 38.66 20.59
C SER A 229 9.43 38.57 19.53
N PHE A 230 10.17 37.48 19.50
CA PHE A 230 11.22 37.30 18.51
C PHE A 230 10.62 37.24 17.09
N SER A 231 11.12 38.07 16.22
CA SER A 231 10.68 38.20 14.84
C SER A 231 11.81 38.74 13.97
N LEU A 232 11.58 38.83 12.67
CA LEU A 232 12.52 39.53 11.78
C LEU A 232 12.80 40.97 12.24
N PRO A 233 14.03 41.52 12.10
CA PRO A 233 14.36 42.89 12.46
C PRO A 233 13.48 43.89 11.69
N GLU A 234 13.37 45.11 12.20
CA GLU A 234 12.67 46.19 11.50
C GLU A 234 13.44 46.63 10.25
N LYS A 235 12.77 47.16 9.26
CA LYS A 235 13.34 47.48 7.94
C LYS A 235 14.63 48.29 8.00
N GLU A 236 14.67 49.33 8.83
CA GLU A 236 15.85 50.20 8.98
C GLU A 236 17.08 49.47 9.51
N GLU A 237 16.87 48.55 10.43
CA GLU A 237 17.90 47.65 10.99
C GLU A 237 18.34 46.62 9.97
N PHE A 238 17.36 46.00 9.29
CA PHE A 238 17.60 45.00 8.26
C PHE A 238 18.48 45.58 7.12
N GLU A 239 18.12 46.72 6.58
CA GLU A 239 18.90 47.39 5.51
C GLU A 239 20.28 47.83 5.95
N ARG A 240 20.44 48.31 7.19
CA ARG A 240 21.71 48.81 7.72
C ARG A 240 22.67 47.69 8.08
N ASP A 241 22.19 46.66 8.77
CA ASP A 241 23.04 45.71 9.48
C ASP A 241 23.13 44.35 8.74
N PHE A 242 22.15 43.99 7.95
CA PHE A 242 22.08 42.71 7.26
C PHE A 242 22.31 42.83 5.76
N GLY A 243 21.54 43.66 5.06
CA GLY A 243 21.71 43.92 3.65
C GLY A 243 21.50 42.69 2.73
N VAL A 244 20.60 41.77 3.17
CA VAL A 244 20.32 40.55 2.44
C VAL A 244 19.40 40.81 1.26
N ASN A 245 19.72 40.23 0.11
CA ASN A 245 18.85 40.28 -1.06
C ASN A 245 17.86 39.14 -1.01
N ILE A 246 16.55 39.44 -0.89
CA ILE A 246 15.47 38.45 -0.78
C ILE A 246 14.62 38.45 -2.05
N GLU A 247 14.42 37.31 -2.65
CA GLU A 247 13.45 37.08 -3.72
C GLU A 247 12.39 36.07 -3.26
N ILE A 248 11.11 36.39 -3.48
CA ILE A 248 9.98 35.52 -3.13
C ILE A 248 9.28 35.07 -4.41
N HIS A 249 9.12 33.76 -4.58
CA HIS A 249 8.55 33.13 -5.78
C HIS A 249 7.33 32.27 -5.47
N GLU A 250 6.22 32.51 -6.21
CA GLU A 250 4.97 31.74 -6.14
C GLU A 250 4.87 30.76 -7.32
N TYR A 251 4.52 29.51 -7.05
CA TYR A 251 4.31 28.48 -8.05
C TYR A 251 2.96 27.80 -7.87
N GLU A 252 2.41 27.19 -8.92
CA GLU A 252 1.13 26.49 -8.88
C GLU A 252 1.23 25.06 -8.29
N ASN A 253 2.36 24.40 -8.53
CA ASN A 253 2.60 23.03 -8.06
C ASN A 253 4.09 22.78 -7.86
N LYS A 254 4.39 21.62 -7.27
CA LYS A 254 5.76 21.24 -6.94
C LYS A 254 6.67 21.06 -8.16
N PHE A 255 6.17 20.46 -9.22
CA PHE A 255 6.95 20.27 -10.43
C PHE A 255 7.37 21.61 -11.03
N THR A 256 6.45 22.58 -11.13
CA THR A 256 6.76 23.94 -11.61
C THR A 256 7.73 24.69 -10.69
N GLN A 257 7.65 24.47 -9.37
CA GLN A 257 8.61 25.00 -8.40
C GLN A 257 10.02 24.44 -8.64
N LEU A 258 10.15 23.12 -8.79
CA LEU A 258 11.44 22.50 -9.08
C LEU A 258 12.00 22.92 -10.44
N LEU A 259 11.16 23.03 -11.46
CA LEU A 259 11.57 23.48 -12.78
C LEU A 259 12.02 24.94 -12.75
N GLY A 260 11.34 25.79 -11.99
CA GLY A 260 11.73 27.19 -11.76
C GLY A 260 13.08 27.30 -11.05
N MET A 261 13.31 26.48 -10.02
CA MET A 261 14.61 26.40 -9.35
C MET A 261 15.71 25.95 -10.32
N VAL A 262 15.50 24.90 -11.10
CA VAL A 262 16.47 24.42 -12.10
C VAL A 262 16.78 25.52 -13.13
N LYS A 263 15.75 26.24 -13.59
CA LYS A 263 15.91 27.34 -14.51
C LYS A 263 16.75 28.46 -13.88
N LYS A 264 16.49 28.84 -12.63
CA LYS A 264 17.24 29.85 -11.88
C LYS A 264 18.72 29.45 -11.70
N LEU A 265 19.00 28.20 -11.36
CA LEU A 265 20.36 27.67 -11.22
C LEU A 265 21.12 27.64 -12.57
N SER A 266 20.41 27.40 -13.68
CA SER A 266 21.02 27.30 -15.00
C SER A 266 21.20 28.62 -15.73
N SER A 267 20.44 29.66 -15.36
CA SER A 267 20.51 31.00 -15.97
C SER A 267 21.73 31.82 -15.52
N GLY A 268 22.40 31.38 -14.44
CA GLY A 268 23.50 32.18 -13.84
C GLY A 268 23.01 33.39 -13.06
N ASP A 269 21.69 33.53 -12.83
CA ASP A 269 21.10 34.64 -12.05
C ASP A 269 21.42 34.55 -10.55
N ILE A 270 21.97 33.45 -10.08
CA ILE A 270 22.48 33.31 -8.73
C ILE A 270 23.96 33.73 -8.77
N PRO A 271 24.31 34.84 -8.10
CA PRO A 271 25.69 35.28 -8.07
C PRO A 271 26.59 34.26 -7.38
N GLY A 272 27.56 33.77 -8.08
CA GLY A 272 28.57 32.83 -7.55
C GLY A 272 28.74 31.61 -8.44
N GLU A 273 29.89 31.48 -9.06
CA GLU A 273 30.25 30.28 -9.88
C GLU A 273 30.49 29.04 -9.02
N ASP A 274 30.49 29.15 -7.68
CA ASP A 274 30.85 28.07 -6.77
C ASP A 274 29.60 27.40 -6.20
N VAL A 275 29.35 26.19 -6.68
CA VAL A 275 28.26 25.32 -6.19
C VAL A 275 28.31 25.10 -4.66
N LYS A 276 29.50 25.19 -4.06
CA LYS A 276 29.68 25.03 -2.59
C LYS A 276 29.08 26.19 -1.79
N GLU A 277 28.96 27.36 -2.39
CA GLU A 277 28.42 28.54 -1.74
C GLU A 277 26.91 28.69 -1.83
N CYS A 278 26.24 27.78 -2.55
CA CYS A 278 24.79 27.71 -2.67
C CYS A 278 24.23 26.48 -1.94
N LYS A 279 23.29 26.69 -1.03
CA LYS A 279 22.59 25.61 -0.33
C LYS A 279 21.09 25.66 -0.63
N ILE A 280 20.52 24.51 -0.89
CA ILE A 280 19.12 24.33 -1.23
C ILE A 280 18.48 23.46 -0.16
N TYR A 281 17.38 23.91 0.42
CA TYR A 281 16.63 23.21 1.44
C TYR A 281 15.16 23.02 1.02
N ASP A 282 14.65 21.80 1.18
CA ASP A 282 13.23 21.50 1.08
C ASP A 282 12.63 21.48 2.48
N LEU A 283 11.73 22.42 2.77
CA LEU A 283 11.20 22.65 4.11
C LEU A 283 10.15 21.63 4.53
N GLN A 284 9.60 20.87 3.60
CA GLN A 284 8.58 19.85 3.88
C GLN A 284 9.07 18.43 3.67
N GLY A 285 10.29 18.24 3.17
CA GLY A 285 10.80 16.89 2.85
C GLY A 285 9.95 16.14 1.81
N SER A 286 9.16 16.89 1.06
CA SER A 286 8.00 16.36 0.32
C SER A 286 8.30 15.98 -1.13
N ILE A 287 9.57 15.86 -1.56
CA ILE A 287 9.87 15.25 -2.88
C ILE A 287 9.60 13.74 -2.77
N GLU A 288 8.42 13.42 -2.29
CA GLU A 288 7.96 12.06 -2.19
C GLU A 288 7.52 11.56 -3.56
N ASN A 289 8.22 10.53 -4.07
CA ASN A 289 7.69 9.52 -5.00
C ASN A 289 7.13 9.96 -6.35
N ASN A 290 7.40 11.17 -6.82
CA ASN A 290 7.02 11.53 -8.18
C ASN A 290 8.21 11.20 -9.10
N GLU A 291 8.06 10.20 -9.94
CA GLU A 291 9.08 9.83 -10.93
C GLU A 291 9.49 11.03 -11.80
N THR A 292 8.57 11.94 -12.08
CA THR A 292 8.81 13.14 -12.88
C THR A 292 9.78 14.10 -12.19
N ASP A 293 9.58 14.34 -10.88
CA ASP A 293 10.44 15.22 -10.08
C ASP A 293 11.85 14.61 -9.97
N TYR A 294 11.93 13.32 -9.72
CA TYR A 294 13.20 12.58 -9.68
C TYR A 294 13.96 12.70 -11.00
N HIS A 295 13.27 12.55 -12.13
CA HIS A 295 13.89 12.64 -13.43
C HIS A 295 14.35 14.04 -13.77
N LEU A 296 13.58 15.07 -13.39
CA LEU A 296 13.98 16.47 -13.54
C LEU A 296 15.29 16.75 -12.80
N LEU A 297 15.37 16.36 -11.53
CA LEU A 297 16.56 16.59 -10.71
C LEU A 297 17.77 15.82 -11.21
N ASN A 298 17.58 14.58 -11.62
CA ASN A 298 18.65 13.74 -12.14
C ASN A 298 19.22 14.29 -13.47
N GLN A 299 18.36 14.70 -14.41
CA GLN A 299 18.81 15.32 -15.66
C GLN A 299 19.53 16.66 -15.42
N SER A 300 19.12 17.40 -14.41
CA SER A 300 19.73 18.67 -14.03
C SER A 300 20.99 18.48 -13.19
N LYS A 301 21.39 17.24 -12.91
CA LYS A 301 22.55 16.88 -12.06
C LYS A 301 22.48 17.49 -10.64
N ILE A 302 21.27 17.62 -10.12
CA ILE A 302 21.02 18.07 -8.75
C ILE A 302 20.85 16.82 -7.89
N LYS A 303 21.70 16.67 -6.89
CA LYS A 303 21.57 15.60 -5.89
C LYS A 303 20.40 15.93 -4.98
N TYR A 304 19.63 14.92 -4.68
CA TYR A 304 18.62 14.99 -3.65
C TYR A 304 18.99 13.96 -2.58
N ASN A 305 19.30 14.43 -1.39
CA ASN A 305 19.59 13.56 -0.25
C ASN A 305 18.25 13.07 0.32
N LEU A 306 17.60 12.19 -0.40
CA LEU A 306 16.39 11.53 0.02
C LEU A 306 16.72 10.36 0.93
N GLU A 307 16.13 10.39 2.10
CA GLU A 307 15.87 9.16 2.82
C GLU A 307 14.57 8.55 2.27
N ILE A 308 14.69 7.42 1.59
CA ILE A 308 13.54 6.64 1.16
C ILE A 308 13.22 5.66 2.27
N THR A 309 11.94 5.57 2.63
CA THR A 309 11.49 4.53 3.56
C THR A 309 11.66 3.15 2.92
N MET A 310 11.95 2.14 3.72
CA MET A 310 12.06 0.75 3.26
C MET A 310 10.79 0.26 2.54
N GLN A 311 9.63 0.85 2.79
CA GLN A 311 8.37 0.56 2.10
C GLN A 311 8.42 0.67 0.57
N LYS A 312 9.36 1.45 0.04
CA LYS A 312 9.54 1.69 -1.40
C LYS A 312 10.50 0.72 -2.06
N THR A 313 11.16 -0.13 -1.29
CA THR A 313 12.09 -1.13 -1.79
C THR A 313 11.37 -2.33 -2.40
N LYS A 314 12.06 -3.02 -3.30
CA LYS A 314 11.52 -4.21 -3.96
C LYS A 314 11.27 -5.33 -2.95
N ILE A 315 12.22 -5.55 -2.04
CA ILE A 315 12.11 -6.59 -1.03
C ILE A 315 10.92 -6.33 -0.08
N TYR A 316 10.69 -5.09 0.32
CA TYR A 316 9.53 -4.75 1.15
C TYR A 316 8.22 -5.12 0.45
N LYS A 317 8.09 -4.78 -0.84
CA LYS A 317 6.89 -5.12 -1.63
C LYS A 317 6.70 -6.63 -1.79
N VAL A 318 7.76 -7.39 -1.92
CA VAL A 318 7.70 -8.87 -1.93
C VAL A 318 7.19 -9.40 -0.59
N LEU A 319 7.72 -8.88 0.53
CA LEU A 319 7.28 -9.29 1.88
C LEU A 319 5.83 -8.88 2.17
N GLU A 320 5.41 -7.71 1.74
CA GLU A 320 4.03 -7.23 1.88
C GLU A 320 3.04 -8.16 1.14
N LEU A 321 3.36 -8.56 -0.09
CA LEU A 321 2.55 -9.50 -0.86
C LEU A 321 2.54 -10.90 -0.22
N LEU A 322 3.69 -11.36 0.27
CA LEU A 322 3.80 -12.62 1.00
C LEU A 322 2.94 -12.59 2.29
N TYR A 323 3.01 -11.49 3.04
CA TYR A 323 2.18 -11.28 4.23
C TYR A 323 0.69 -11.36 3.90
N ASN A 324 0.24 -10.68 2.83
CA ASN A 324 -1.16 -10.68 2.42
C ASN A 324 -1.67 -12.09 2.07
N ILE A 325 -0.82 -12.91 1.43
CA ILE A 325 -1.14 -14.32 1.13
C ILE A 325 -1.26 -15.12 2.43
N LEU A 326 -0.32 -14.98 3.37
CA LEU A 326 -0.27 -15.75 4.61
C LEU A 326 -1.36 -15.31 5.61
N GLU A 327 -1.65 -14.02 5.74
CA GLU A 327 -2.68 -13.51 6.65
C GLU A 327 -4.06 -14.04 6.30
N ASN A 328 -4.34 -14.15 5.02
CA ASN A 328 -5.63 -14.54 4.49
C ASN A 328 -5.80 -16.05 4.28
N VAL A 329 -4.89 -16.86 4.83
CA VAL A 329 -4.97 -18.31 4.75
C VAL A 329 -6.13 -18.89 5.58
N ARG A 330 -6.77 -19.89 5.02
CA ARG A 330 -7.85 -20.64 5.70
C ARG A 330 -7.35 -22.05 6.04
N PRO A 331 -7.14 -22.39 7.32
CA PRO A 331 -6.84 -23.75 7.73
C PRO A 331 -8.11 -24.61 7.69
N VAL A 332 -8.02 -25.83 7.16
CA VAL A 332 -9.08 -26.82 7.11
C VAL A 332 -8.59 -28.06 7.86
N HIS A 333 -9.22 -28.38 8.99
CA HIS A 333 -8.88 -29.56 9.78
C HIS A 333 -9.52 -30.81 9.20
N LEU A 334 -8.71 -31.80 8.84
CA LEU A 334 -9.15 -33.08 8.35
C LEU A 334 -9.49 -34.05 9.51
N LYS A 335 -10.28 -35.08 9.20
CA LYS A 335 -10.68 -36.10 10.19
C LYS A 335 -9.52 -36.89 10.78
N ASN A 336 -8.39 -36.95 10.07
CA ASN A 336 -7.16 -37.66 10.52
C ASN A 336 -6.27 -36.77 11.40
N GLY A 337 -6.65 -35.53 11.68
CA GLY A 337 -5.89 -34.54 12.46
C GLY A 337 -4.95 -33.66 11.66
N ASP A 338 -4.77 -33.89 10.35
CA ASP A 338 -3.95 -33.05 9.48
C ASP A 338 -4.64 -31.73 9.21
N VAL A 339 -3.86 -30.71 8.92
CA VAL A 339 -4.35 -29.38 8.55
C VAL A 339 -4.00 -29.12 7.09
N HIS A 340 -5.02 -28.87 6.28
CA HIS A 340 -4.85 -28.35 4.92
C HIS A 340 -4.98 -26.83 4.92
N TYR A 341 -4.18 -26.16 4.10
CA TYR A 341 -4.24 -24.72 3.95
C TYR A 341 -4.85 -24.35 2.59
N MET A 342 -5.82 -23.46 2.64
CA MET A 342 -6.47 -22.88 1.47
C MET A 342 -6.10 -21.40 1.40
N PHE A 343 -5.46 -20.98 0.33
CA PHE A 343 -5.00 -19.61 0.12
C PHE A 343 -5.97 -18.86 -0.79
N LYS A 344 -6.20 -17.57 -0.54
CA LYS A 344 -7.08 -16.76 -1.39
C LYS A 344 -6.46 -16.51 -2.77
N VAL A 345 -7.17 -16.85 -3.83
CA VAL A 345 -6.76 -16.60 -5.23
C VAL A 345 -6.56 -15.12 -5.51
N LYS A 346 -7.34 -14.24 -4.88
CA LYS A 346 -7.20 -12.78 -4.99
C LYS A 346 -5.80 -12.29 -4.58
N GLU A 347 -5.25 -12.83 -3.49
CA GLU A 347 -3.93 -12.41 -3.01
C GLU A 347 -2.82 -12.92 -3.95
N PHE A 348 -2.96 -14.13 -4.49
CA PHE A 348 -2.08 -14.59 -5.55
C PHE A 348 -2.18 -13.72 -6.80
N TYR A 349 -3.40 -13.34 -7.20
CA TYR A 349 -3.59 -12.47 -8.35
C TYR A 349 -2.92 -11.10 -8.16
N ASN A 350 -2.97 -10.54 -6.95
CA ASN A 350 -2.25 -9.31 -6.62
C ASN A 350 -0.73 -9.51 -6.70
N ALA A 351 -0.22 -10.64 -6.21
CA ALA A 351 1.19 -11.00 -6.29
C ALA A 351 1.67 -11.20 -7.74
N TYR A 352 0.84 -11.75 -8.61
CA TYR A 352 1.16 -11.92 -10.03
C TYR A 352 1.26 -10.59 -10.82
N LYS A 353 0.80 -9.47 -10.26
CA LYS A 353 1.01 -8.14 -10.84
C LYS A 353 2.41 -7.58 -10.60
N SER A 354 3.19 -8.20 -9.72
CA SER A 354 4.52 -7.76 -9.32
C SER A 354 5.60 -8.62 -9.95
N ASP A 355 6.35 -8.07 -10.90
CA ASP A 355 7.51 -8.75 -11.50
C ASP A 355 8.56 -9.14 -10.45
N ASN A 356 8.74 -8.31 -9.41
CA ASN A 356 9.67 -8.61 -8.33
C ASN A 356 9.25 -9.88 -7.57
N PHE A 357 7.96 -10.04 -7.28
CA PHE A 357 7.43 -11.22 -6.62
C PHE A 357 7.58 -12.47 -7.51
N LEU A 358 7.20 -12.35 -8.79
CA LEU A 358 7.31 -13.45 -9.74
C LEU A 358 8.76 -13.93 -9.91
N ASN A 359 9.71 -13.00 -9.97
CA ASN A 359 11.13 -13.32 -10.10
C ASN A 359 11.69 -13.95 -8.82
N THR A 360 11.29 -13.46 -7.63
CA THR A 360 11.74 -14.01 -6.34
C THR A 360 11.35 -15.47 -6.16
N PHE A 361 10.18 -15.86 -6.63
CA PHE A 361 9.62 -17.20 -6.44
C PHE A 361 9.57 -18.03 -7.74
N ASP A 362 10.22 -17.59 -8.83
CA ASP A 362 10.23 -18.26 -10.15
C ASP A 362 8.84 -18.54 -10.72
N LEU A 363 7.86 -17.68 -10.43
CA LEU A 363 6.45 -17.90 -10.79
C LEU A 363 6.09 -17.41 -12.20
N GLY A 364 6.97 -16.73 -12.91
CA GLY A 364 6.66 -16.10 -14.20
C GLY A 364 6.09 -17.07 -15.25
N LYS A 365 6.53 -18.31 -15.25
CA LYS A 365 6.05 -19.37 -16.17
C LYS A 365 4.65 -19.87 -15.83
N THR A 366 4.20 -19.72 -14.58
CA THR A 366 2.91 -20.25 -14.12
C THR A 366 1.72 -19.34 -14.41
N TYR A 367 1.94 -18.16 -14.99
CA TYR A 367 0.91 -17.16 -15.19
C TYR A 367 -0.27 -17.65 -16.05
N SER A 368 -0.01 -18.35 -17.15
CA SER A 368 -1.05 -18.86 -18.03
C SER A 368 -1.94 -19.91 -17.34
N TYR A 369 -1.33 -20.79 -16.55
CA TYR A 369 -2.05 -21.78 -15.74
C TYR A 369 -2.89 -21.11 -14.67
N PHE A 370 -2.29 -20.17 -13.92
CA PHE A 370 -2.99 -19.43 -12.88
C PHE A 370 -4.18 -18.64 -13.45
N GLN A 371 -4.04 -18.04 -14.63
CA GLN A 371 -5.15 -17.40 -15.33
C GLN A 371 -6.29 -18.38 -15.63
N SER A 372 -5.98 -19.59 -16.09
CA SER A 372 -6.98 -20.62 -16.35
C SER A 372 -7.72 -21.02 -15.07
N PHE A 373 -6.98 -21.18 -13.98
CA PHE A 373 -7.54 -21.46 -12.66
C PHE A 373 -8.45 -20.34 -12.14
N ALA A 374 -8.04 -19.09 -12.29
CA ALA A 374 -8.84 -17.92 -11.88
C ALA A 374 -10.14 -17.76 -12.72
N ARG A 375 -10.11 -18.12 -14.01
CA ARG A 375 -11.30 -18.11 -14.90
C ARG A 375 -12.38 -19.08 -14.49
N GLU A 376 -12.01 -20.17 -13.84
CA GLU A 376 -12.95 -21.17 -13.31
C GLU A 376 -13.61 -20.73 -11.99
N ASP A 377 -13.50 -19.45 -11.64
CA ASP A 377 -14.12 -18.83 -10.46
C ASP A 377 -13.61 -19.37 -9.11
N TYR A 378 -12.44 -19.98 -9.06
CA TYR A 378 -11.84 -20.41 -7.81
C TYR A 378 -11.48 -19.20 -6.94
N LYS A 379 -11.95 -19.22 -5.70
CA LYS A 379 -11.64 -18.19 -4.68
C LYS A 379 -10.48 -18.63 -3.78
N TYR A 380 -10.25 -19.95 -3.71
CA TYR A 380 -9.19 -20.54 -2.91
C TYR A 380 -8.38 -21.53 -3.75
N ILE A 381 -7.10 -21.64 -3.42
CA ILE A 381 -6.14 -22.56 -4.03
C ILE A 381 -5.44 -23.38 -2.95
N SER A 382 -5.23 -24.66 -3.19
CA SER A 382 -4.46 -25.58 -2.34
C SER A 382 -3.72 -26.60 -3.20
N LYS A 383 -2.78 -27.33 -2.62
CA LYS A 383 -2.10 -28.43 -3.32
C LYS A 383 -3.05 -29.48 -3.90
N GLU A 384 -4.04 -29.86 -3.10
CA GLU A 384 -5.04 -30.85 -3.52
C GLU A 384 -5.86 -30.34 -4.70
N GLN A 385 -6.30 -29.09 -4.64
CA GLN A 385 -7.08 -28.47 -5.70
C GLN A 385 -6.30 -28.36 -7.02
N LEU A 386 -5.02 -28.00 -6.97
CA LEU A 386 -4.17 -27.96 -8.16
C LEU A 386 -4.08 -29.33 -8.83
N SER A 387 -3.86 -30.39 -8.05
CA SER A 387 -3.77 -31.75 -8.54
C SER A 387 -5.08 -32.26 -9.14
N ASN A 388 -6.22 -31.88 -8.57
CA ASN A 388 -7.55 -32.25 -9.05
C ASN A 388 -7.92 -31.46 -10.30
N PHE A 389 -7.58 -30.15 -10.39
CA PHE A 389 -7.84 -29.32 -11.55
C PHE A 389 -7.17 -29.86 -12.82
N VAL A 390 -5.96 -30.41 -12.71
CA VAL A 390 -5.28 -31.10 -13.82
C VAL A 390 -6.02 -32.38 -14.23
N LYS A 391 -6.56 -33.14 -13.27
CA LYS A 391 -7.30 -34.37 -13.54
C LYS A 391 -8.66 -34.14 -14.16
N GLU A 392 -9.36 -33.09 -13.78
CA GLU A 392 -10.67 -32.73 -14.30
C GLU A 392 -10.60 -32.18 -15.73
N SER A 393 -9.45 -31.68 -16.17
CA SER A 393 -9.22 -31.21 -17.54
C SER A 393 -8.87 -32.32 -18.54
N GLU A 394 -9.09 -33.61 -18.21
CA GLU A 394 -8.73 -34.78 -19.03
C GLU A 394 -9.32 -34.82 -20.45
N ASP A 395 -10.14 -33.87 -20.84
CA ASP A 395 -10.60 -33.70 -22.22
C ASP A 395 -9.53 -33.11 -23.19
N GLY A 396 -8.29 -33.53 -23.08
CA GLY A 396 -7.27 -33.34 -24.11
C GLY A 396 -6.36 -32.10 -24.01
N LYS A 397 -6.47 -31.31 -22.97
CA LYS A 397 -5.59 -30.13 -22.75
C LYS A 397 -4.62 -30.25 -21.55
N SER A 398 -4.65 -31.35 -20.85
CA SER A 398 -3.97 -31.55 -19.56
C SER A 398 -2.45 -31.61 -19.66
N PHE A 399 -1.88 -31.95 -20.78
CA PHE A 399 -0.41 -32.07 -20.96
C PHE A 399 0.32 -30.74 -21.08
N LEU A 400 -0.40 -29.60 -21.21
CA LEU A 400 0.23 -28.30 -21.45
C LEU A 400 0.71 -27.58 -20.19
N TYR A 401 0.39 -28.07 -18.97
CA TYR A 401 0.61 -27.34 -17.72
C TYR A 401 1.29 -28.16 -16.60
N GLU A 402 1.87 -29.32 -16.90
CA GLU A 402 2.50 -30.16 -15.86
C GLU A 402 3.65 -29.43 -15.12
N ASP A 403 4.50 -28.74 -15.87
CA ASP A 403 5.61 -27.98 -15.28
C ASP A 403 5.11 -26.80 -14.46
N GLU A 404 4.11 -26.08 -14.93
CA GLU A 404 3.51 -24.93 -14.24
C GLU A 404 2.82 -25.37 -12.95
N VAL A 405 2.06 -26.45 -12.99
CA VAL A 405 1.41 -27.05 -11.81
C VAL A 405 2.44 -27.47 -10.79
N LYS A 406 3.56 -28.05 -11.21
CA LYS A 406 4.65 -28.45 -10.32
C LYS A 406 5.24 -27.24 -9.60
N VAL A 407 5.61 -26.19 -10.35
CA VAL A 407 6.19 -24.96 -9.77
C VAL A 407 5.22 -24.31 -8.78
N LEU A 408 3.95 -24.19 -9.14
CA LEU A 408 2.95 -23.59 -8.26
C LEU A 408 2.70 -24.46 -7.00
N THR A 409 2.74 -25.80 -7.15
CA THR A 409 2.61 -26.74 -6.03
C THR A 409 3.81 -26.64 -5.09
N GLU A 410 5.03 -26.47 -5.61
CA GLU A 410 6.25 -26.24 -4.83
C GLU A 410 6.18 -24.93 -4.06
N PHE A 411 5.71 -23.84 -4.70
CA PHE A 411 5.50 -22.56 -4.04
C PHE A 411 4.45 -22.63 -2.91
N ILE A 412 3.30 -23.27 -3.15
CA ILE A 412 2.31 -23.50 -2.08
C ILE A 412 2.93 -24.34 -0.95
N GLY A 413 3.80 -25.31 -1.29
CA GLY A 413 4.56 -26.06 -0.29
C GLY A 413 5.49 -25.20 0.54
N GLU A 414 6.11 -24.18 -0.06
CA GLU A 414 6.90 -23.20 0.67
C GLU A 414 6.05 -22.35 1.62
N LEU A 415 4.88 -21.89 1.16
CA LEU A 415 3.93 -21.17 2.02
C LEU A 415 3.44 -22.01 3.21
N GLU A 416 3.14 -23.30 3.00
CA GLU A 416 2.77 -24.23 4.06
C GLU A 416 3.93 -24.46 5.05
N ARG A 417 5.18 -24.50 4.56
CA ARG A 417 6.38 -24.58 5.41
C ARG A 417 6.47 -23.38 6.32
N ILE A 418 6.27 -22.16 5.78
CA ILE A 418 6.30 -20.91 6.55
C ILE A 418 5.22 -20.92 7.64
N LEU A 419 4.00 -21.36 7.32
CA LEU A 419 2.90 -21.43 8.28
C LEU A 419 3.16 -22.44 9.43
N ASN A 420 4.04 -23.42 9.22
CA ASN A 420 4.40 -24.44 10.19
C ASN A 420 5.72 -24.17 10.91
N PHE A 421 6.33 -22.99 10.77
CA PHE A 421 7.49 -22.63 11.56
C PHE A 421 7.17 -22.71 13.06
N SER A 422 8.06 -23.33 13.80
CA SER A 422 7.89 -23.56 15.24
C SER A 422 8.78 -22.68 16.11
N THR A 423 9.80 -22.05 15.52
CA THR A 423 10.76 -21.19 16.23
C THR A 423 10.94 -19.87 15.50
N LEU A 424 11.34 -18.85 16.25
CA LEU A 424 11.71 -17.56 15.66
C LEU A 424 12.89 -17.73 14.70
N LYS A 425 13.83 -18.60 15.04
CA LYS A 425 14.99 -18.88 14.22
C LYS A 425 14.64 -19.44 12.84
N ASP A 426 13.67 -20.33 12.73
CA ASP A 426 13.21 -20.85 11.43
C ASP A 426 12.74 -19.69 10.53
N PHE A 427 12.07 -18.73 11.14
CA PHE A 427 11.56 -17.54 10.44
C PHE A 427 12.70 -16.58 10.02
N GLU A 428 13.66 -16.32 10.90
CA GLU A 428 14.83 -15.49 10.64
C GLU A 428 15.72 -16.09 9.54
N ASP A 429 15.96 -17.39 9.61
CA ASP A 429 16.73 -18.12 8.59
C ASP A 429 16.04 -18.02 7.23
N TYR A 430 14.71 -18.16 7.18
CA TYR A 430 13.93 -18.00 5.97
C TYR A 430 14.02 -16.57 5.39
N LEU A 431 13.87 -15.55 6.21
CA LEU A 431 13.98 -14.15 5.77
C LEU A 431 15.37 -13.83 5.23
N SER A 432 16.40 -14.39 5.87
CA SER A 432 17.80 -14.25 5.41
C SER A 432 18.02 -14.93 4.06
N GLU A 433 17.48 -16.13 3.87
CA GLU A 433 17.52 -16.83 2.59
C GLU A 433 16.76 -16.06 1.51
N LEU A 434 15.59 -15.53 1.82
CA LEU A 434 14.76 -14.78 0.89
C LEU A 434 15.48 -13.52 0.39
N PHE A 435 16.15 -12.79 1.29
CA PHE A 435 16.92 -11.62 0.90
C PHE A 435 18.09 -11.99 -0.02
N ASN A 436 18.81 -13.06 0.32
CA ASN A 436 19.97 -13.49 -0.46
C ASN A 436 19.61 -14.03 -1.86
N LYS A 437 18.39 -14.54 -2.06
CA LYS A 437 17.87 -14.91 -3.39
C LYS A 437 17.62 -13.68 -4.28
N ASN A 438 17.38 -12.53 -3.68
CA ASN A 438 17.10 -11.27 -4.36
C ASN A 438 18.38 -10.41 -4.46
N ASP A 439 19.30 -10.78 -5.30
CA ASP A 439 20.62 -10.11 -5.55
C ASP A 439 20.47 -8.69 -6.16
N ILE A 440 19.34 -8.03 -5.97
CA ILE A 440 18.88 -6.87 -6.78
C ILE A 440 18.97 -5.55 -6.02
N GLU A 441 19.26 -5.57 -4.71
CA GLU A 441 19.21 -4.35 -3.90
C GLU A 441 20.60 -3.98 -3.35
N GLY A 442 20.89 -2.67 -3.34
CA GLY A 442 22.18 -2.14 -2.91
C GLY A 442 22.51 -2.40 -1.43
N SER A 443 23.76 -2.18 -1.04
CA SER A 443 24.26 -2.41 0.33
C SER A 443 23.43 -1.70 1.41
N ASN A 444 22.93 -0.49 1.13
CA ASN A 444 22.15 0.31 2.09
C ASN A 444 20.81 -0.36 2.46
N VAL A 445 20.13 -0.97 1.48
CA VAL A 445 18.89 -1.73 1.73
C VAL A 445 19.20 -2.96 2.56
N ARG A 446 20.29 -3.67 2.24
CA ARG A 446 20.75 -4.84 2.96
C ARG A 446 21.00 -4.53 4.43
N ASP A 447 21.75 -3.47 4.71
CA ASP A 447 22.10 -3.11 6.08
C ASP A 447 20.85 -2.82 6.92
N LYS A 448 19.89 -2.07 6.37
CA LYS A 448 18.62 -1.77 7.04
C LYS A 448 17.70 -2.98 7.19
N TYR A 449 17.71 -3.89 6.22
CA TYR A 449 16.97 -5.15 6.30
C TYR A 449 17.49 -6.03 7.45
N PHE A 450 18.81 -6.23 7.53
CA PHE A 450 19.40 -7.03 8.59
C PHE A 450 19.41 -6.33 9.95
N GLU A 451 19.42 -5.00 9.99
CA GLU A 451 19.18 -4.24 11.21
C GLU A 451 17.77 -4.55 11.76
N ALA A 452 16.73 -4.46 10.93
CA ALA A 452 15.37 -4.81 11.33
C ALA A 452 15.24 -6.29 11.73
N LEU A 453 15.94 -7.20 11.05
CA LEU A 453 15.95 -8.62 11.40
C LEU A 453 16.61 -8.84 12.76
N SER A 454 17.72 -8.14 13.05
CA SER A 454 18.37 -8.20 14.36
C SER A 454 17.51 -7.66 15.50
N GLU A 455 16.58 -6.73 15.20
CA GLU A 455 15.61 -6.25 16.21
C GLU A 455 14.60 -7.33 16.58
N MET A 456 14.28 -8.25 15.67
CA MET A 456 13.41 -9.39 15.96
C MET A 456 14.07 -10.42 16.90
N THR A 457 15.39 -10.61 16.80
CA THR A 457 16.12 -11.56 17.67
C THR A 457 15.99 -11.22 19.16
N VAL A 458 15.71 -9.93 19.44
CA VAL A 458 15.41 -9.48 20.79
C VAL A 458 14.23 -10.20 21.43
N LEU A 459 13.29 -10.70 20.62
CA LEU A 459 12.15 -11.46 21.11
C LEU A 459 12.58 -12.79 21.75
N GLU A 460 13.71 -13.38 21.36
CA GLU A 460 14.25 -14.61 21.97
C GLU A 460 14.76 -14.40 23.41
N GLU A 461 15.17 -13.17 23.77
CA GLU A 461 15.67 -12.86 25.12
C GLU A 461 14.58 -12.84 26.19
N PHE A 462 13.33 -12.84 25.77
CA PHE A 462 12.19 -12.88 26.68
C PHE A 462 11.59 -14.28 26.65
N ASP A 463 11.56 -14.98 27.79
CA ASP A 463 10.97 -16.31 27.96
C ASP A 463 9.55 -16.40 27.38
N PHE A 464 9.43 -16.87 26.16
CA PHE A 464 8.17 -17.02 25.43
C PHE A 464 7.62 -18.45 25.46
N ASP A 465 8.25 -19.37 26.19
CA ASP A 465 8.10 -20.82 26.02
C ASP A 465 6.66 -21.36 26.06
N ASP A 466 5.69 -20.63 26.60
CA ASP A 466 4.29 -21.09 26.61
C ASP A 466 3.29 -20.10 25.96
N LEU A 467 3.74 -19.03 25.26
CA LEU A 467 2.87 -17.89 24.99
C LEU A 467 2.84 -17.40 23.54
N TRP A 468 3.47 -18.09 22.59
CA TRP A 468 3.51 -17.65 21.19
C TRP A 468 2.11 -17.38 20.61
N GLU A 469 1.17 -18.29 20.79
CA GLU A 469 -0.21 -18.10 20.32
C GLU A 469 -0.89 -16.93 21.03
N GLY A 470 -0.67 -16.79 22.35
CA GLY A 470 -1.21 -15.67 23.14
C GLY A 470 -0.54 -14.34 22.81
N PHE A 471 0.70 -14.36 22.34
CA PHE A 471 1.49 -13.18 22.02
C PHE A 471 1.24 -12.68 20.58
N PHE A 472 1.20 -13.58 19.61
CA PHE A 472 1.02 -13.30 18.19
C PHE A 472 -0.35 -13.69 17.63
N GLY A 473 -1.15 -14.45 18.33
CA GLY A 473 -2.41 -15.00 17.86
C GLY A 473 -2.24 -16.34 17.13
N LYS A 474 -3.29 -16.80 16.46
CA LYS A 474 -3.33 -18.13 15.84
C LYS A 474 -2.43 -18.28 14.63
N ASN A 475 -2.22 -17.22 13.86
CA ASN A 475 -1.35 -17.23 12.68
C ASN A 475 -0.03 -16.56 13.04
N ILE A 476 0.84 -17.32 13.71
CA ILE A 476 2.12 -16.81 14.22
C ILE A 476 3.00 -16.27 13.10
N SER A 477 3.14 -17.01 12.01
CA SER A 477 4.03 -16.64 10.90
C SER A 477 3.62 -15.35 10.21
N ALA A 478 2.31 -15.16 9.95
CA ALA A 478 1.82 -13.91 9.40
C ALA A 478 2.03 -12.75 10.38
N SER A 479 1.83 -12.98 11.69
CA SER A 479 2.04 -11.95 12.72
C SER A 479 3.52 -11.57 12.86
N LEU A 480 4.44 -12.52 12.76
CA LEU A 480 5.89 -12.26 12.74
C LEU A 480 6.29 -11.47 11.50
N LEU A 481 5.76 -11.83 10.33
CA LEU A 481 6.03 -11.10 9.09
C LEU A 481 5.49 -9.67 9.15
N LYS A 482 4.30 -9.48 9.71
CA LYS A 482 3.72 -8.16 9.97
C LYS A 482 4.57 -7.32 10.92
N LEU A 483 5.12 -7.95 11.97
CA LEU A 483 6.02 -7.29 12.90
C LEU A 483 7.33 -6.88 12.20
N PHE A 484 7.89 -7.75 11.39
CA PHE A 484 9.09 -7.48 10.62
C PHE A 484 8.88 -6.30 9.65
N LEU A 485 7.76 -6.29 8.91
CA LEU A 485 7.39 -5.14 8.07
C LEU A 485 7.29 -3.85 8.88
N LYS A 486 6.72 -3.91 10.10
CA LYS A 486 6.64 -2.73 11.00
C LYS A 486 8.01 -2.23 11.45
N TYR A 487 8.99 -3.12 11.64
CA TYR A 487 10.37 -2.70 11.92
C TYR A 487 11.04 -2.10 10.69
N LEU A 488 10.77 -2.65 9.51
CA LEU A 488 11.25 -2.07 8.25
C LEU A 488 10.62 -0.69 7.97
N ASP A 489 9.36 -0.46 8.33
CA ASP A 489 8.68 0.84 8.17
C ASP A 489 9.40 1.99 8.87
N LYS A 490 10.10 1.70 9.95
CA LYS A 490 10.86 2.68 10.72
C LYS A 490 12.25 2.98 10.13
N LYS A 491 12.68 2.19 9.13
CA LYS A 491 14.00 2.34 8.53
C LYS A 491 13.92 3.21 7.29
N ALA A 492 14.87 4.12 7.21
CA ALA A 492 15.11 4.91 6.03
C ALA A 492 16.46 4.55 5.42
N ILE A 493 16.55 4.57 4.12
CA ILE A 493 17.76 4.39 3.34
C ILE A 493 18.06 5.68 2.59
N SER A 494 19.30 6.15 2.70
CA SER A 494 19.78 7.18 1.79
C SER A 494 19.95 6.56 0.41
N LEU A 495 19.31 7.13 -0.60
CA LEU A 495 19.68 6.85 -1.98
C LEU A 495 21.06 7.46 -2.23
N ASP A 496 22.11 6.68 -2.03
CA ASP A 496 23.33 6.93 -2.77
C ASP A 496 23.00 6.64 -4.24
N LEU A 497 22.62 7.70 -4.95
CA LEU A 497 22.67 7.67 -6.41
C LEU A 497 24.05 7.14 -6.76
N GLU A 498 24.09 6.06 -7.50
CA GLU A 498 25.28 5.28 -7.89
C GLU A 498 26.55 6.11 -7.84
N LYS A 499 27.61 5.56 -7.24
CA LYS A 499 28.95 6.15 -7.28
C LYS A 499 29.19 6.69 -8.68
N ILE A 500 28.83 7.95 -8.87
CA ILE A 500 29.27 8.69 -10.03
C ILE A 500 30.77 8.64 -9.88
N SER A 501 31.42 8.05 -10.86
CA SER A 501 32.89 7.95 -11.00
C SER A 501 33.54 9.15 -10.32
N GLU A 502 34.62 8.92 -9.61
CA GLU A 502 35.44 9.87 -8.82
C GLU A 502 35.95 11.11 -9.58
N GLU A 503 35.27 11.56 -10.59
CA GLU A 503 35.47 12.90 -11.13
C GLU A 503 34.61 13.83 -10.24
N ASP A 504 35.30 14.60 -9.40
CA ASP A 504 34.81 15.67 -8.53
C ASP A 504 34.06 16.77 -9.31
N VAL A 505 32.93 16.43 -9.89
CA VAL A 505 31.99 17.44 -10.42
C VAL A 505 31.19 17.94 -9.25
N GLU A 506 31.48 19.17 -8.81
CA GLU A 506 30.69 19.88 -7.84
C GLU A 506 29.23 19.95 -8.31
N GLN A 507 28.30 19.39 -7.51
CA GLN A 507 26.88 19.30 -7.85
C GLN A 507 26.05 20.00 -6.77
N TYR A 508 24.99 20.68 -7.18
CA TYR A 508 23.97 21.17 -6.25
C TYR A 508 23.29 19.98 -5.55
N SER A 509 22.95 20.17 -4.28
CA SER A 509 22.18 19.18 -3.51
C SER A 509 21.02 19.86 -2.81
N ILE A 510 19.83 19.25 -2.90
CA ILE A 510 18.68 19.63 -2.07
C ILE A 510 18.79 18.83 -0.78
N ASN A 511 18.70 19.53 0.34
CA ASN A 511 18.82 18.96 1.67
C ASN A 511 17.49 19.13 2.44
N ASP A 512 17.26 18.29 3.42
CA ASP A 512 16.18 18.45 4.37
C ASP A 512 16.44 19.64 5.30
N PHE A 513 15.39 20.31 5.75
CA PHE A 513 15.50 21.44 6.67
C PHE A 513 16.13 21.05 8.01
N SER A 514 15.94 19.81 8.46
CA SER A 514 16.59 19.31 9.68
C SER A 514 18.12 19.34 9.59
N SER A 515 18.69 19.37 8.38
CA SER A 515 20.12 19.45 8.13
C SER A 515 20.65 20.87 8.02
N ILE A 516 19.82 21.89 8.22
CA ILE A 516 20.22 23.29 8.14
C ILE A 516 21.28 23.61 9.20
N SER A 517 22.35 24.31 8.81
CA SER A 517 23.36 24.81 9.74
C SER A 517 23.16 26.28 10.02
N GLU A 518 23.53 26.71 11.22
CA GLU A 518 23.46 28.11 11.68
C GLU A 518 24.75 28.88 11.35
N THR A 519 25.36 28.54 10.23
CA THR A 519 26.58 29.20 9.71
C THR A 519 26.24 30.00 8.48
N SER A 520 26.98 31.08 8.22
CA SER A 520 26.70 31.95 7.04
C SER A 520 26.90 31.24 5.71
N LYS A 521 26.08 31.59 4.73
CA LYS A 521 26.10 31.13 3.35
C LYS A 521 25.99 32.32 2.41
N LYS A 522 26.54 32.23 1.19
CA LYS A 522 26.34 33.27 0.18
C LYS A 522 24.92 33.17 -0.40
N ASN A 523 24.52 32.00 -0.85
CA ASN A 523 23.25 31.85 -1.52
C ASN A 523 22.42 30.75 -0.82
N LEU A 524 21.18 31.04 -0.50
CA LEU A 524 20.22 30.10 0.07
C LEU A 524 18.95 30.01 -0.79
N ILE A 525 18.51 28.79 -1.03
CA ILE A 525 17.27 28.50 -1.71
C ILE A 525 16.40 27.67 -0.77
N PHE A 526 15.20 28.17 -0.47
CA PHE A 526 14.20 27.47 0.33
C PHE A 526 13.01 27.12 -0.54
N LEU A 527 12.70 25.83 -0.62
CA LEU A 527 11.56 25.28 -1.32
C LEU A 527 10.45 24.91 -0.33
N ASN A 528 9.21 24.95 -0.78
CA ASN A 528 8.03 24.53 0.00
C ASN A 528 7.83 25.31 1.30
N LEU A 529 8.01 26.63 1.28
CA LEU A 529 7.73 27.50 2.44
C LEU A 529 6.20 27.75 2.56
N GLN A 530 5.47 26.67 2.92
CA GLN A 530 4.02 26.63 2.98
C GLN A 530 3.48 27.10 4.34
N ASP A 531 2.17 27.32 4.40
CA ASP A 531 1.43 27.67 5.63
C ASP A 531 1.55 26.63 6.74
N THR A 532 1.85 25.39 6.38
CA THR A 532 2.15 24.31 7.33
C THR A 532 3.53 24.41 7.98
N PHE A 533 4.44 25.20 7.43
CA PHE A 533 5.77 25.42 8.00
C PHE A 533 5.74 26.44 9.16
N PRO A 534 6.46 26.17 10.26
CA PRO A 534 7.17 24.95 10.56
C PRO A 534 6.24 23.81 11.01
N GLU A 535 6.45 22.62 10.49
CA GLU A 535 5.73 21.43 10.95
C GLU A 535 6.39 20.86 12.19
N VAL A 536 5.70 20.95 13.33
CA VAL A 536 6.19 20.43 14.60
C VAL A 536 5.25 19.37 15.14
N LYS A 537 5.80 18.21 15.42
CA LYS A 537 5.06 17.08 16.03
C LYS A 537 5.21 17.10 17.52
N VAL A 538 4.15 17.43 18.24
CA VAL A 538 4.04 17.32 19.70
C VAL A 538 3.24 16.07 20.05
N ASN A 539 3.66 15.35 21.09
CA ASN A 539 2.96 14.14 21.52
C ASN A 539 1.61 14.47 22.16
N ASN A 540 0.54 14.34 21.39
CA ASN A 540 -0.84 14.51 21.87
C ASN A 540 -1.51 13.19 22.24
N PHE A 541 -0.73 12.15 22.56
CA PHE A 541 -1.26 10.81 22.86
C PHE A 541 -2.26 10.82 24.02
N PHE A 542 -2.02 11.59 25.06
CA PHE A 542 -2.86 11.58 26.26
C PHE A 542 -3.41 12.96 26.62
N PHE A 543 -2.57 13.99 26.67
CA PHE A 543 -2.95 15.34 27.06
C PHE A 543 -3.33 16.19 25.86
N SER A 544 -4.45 16.90 25.96
CA SER A 544 -4.83 17.94 25.01
C SER A 544 -3.88 19.15 25.11
N LYS A 545 -3.86 20.02 24.10
CA LYS A 545 -3.07 21.25 24.10
C LYS A 545 -3.28 22.07 25.37
N ILE A 546 -4.54 22.32 25.76
CA ILE A 546 -4.87 23.12 26.98
C ILE A 546 -4.32 22.47 28.26
N GLN A 547 -4.39 21.14 28.34
CA GLN A 547 -3.83 20.42 29.50
C GLN A 547 -2.31 20.51 29.51
N ARG A 548 -1.66 20.37 28.34
CA ARG A 548 -0.21 20.50 28.21
C ARG A 548 0.28 21.88 28.66
N GLU A 549 -0.35 22.95 28.21
CA GLU A 549 -0.07 24.32 28.67
C GLU A 549 -0.21 24.48 30.19
N LYS A 550 -1.28 23.90 30.75
CA LYS A 550 -1.54 23.99 32.19
C LYS A 550 -0.47 23.31 33.06
N ILE A 551 0.06 22.17 32.58
CA ILE A 551 1.05 21.37 33.34
C ILE A 551 2.50 21.62 32.91
N GLY A 552 2.72 22.61 32.03
CA GLY A 552 4.06 23.00 31.58
C GLY A 552 4.73 22.04 30.60
N LEU A 553 3.96 21.19 29.91
CA LEU A 553 4.45 20.37 28.79
C LEU A 553 4.56 21.21 27.52
N PRO A 554 5.50 20.90 26.62
CA PRO A 554 5.68 21.66 25.40
C PRO A 554 4.44 21.63 24.52
N VAL A 555 4.13 22.75 23.91
CA VAL A 555 3.07 22.88 22.90
C VAL A 555 3.66 23.22 21.54
N SER A 556 2.92 22.95 20.47
CA SER A 556 3.42 23.15 19.13
C SER A 556 3.90 24.56 18.84
N GLU A 557 3.26 25.57 19.44
CA GLU A 557 3.63 26.97 19.25
C GLU A 557 5.01 27.31 19.82
N GLU A 558 5.41 26.71 20.93
CA GLU A 558 6.74 26.93 21.49
C GLU A 558 7.83 26.29 20.64
N GLU A 559 7.60 25.08 20.15
CA GLU A 559 8.57 24.39 19.30
C GLU A 559 8.69 25.07 17.92
N LYS A 560 7.60 25.63 17.40
CA LYS A 560 7.61 26.43 16.18
C LYS A 560 8.54 27.63 16.24
N LYS A 561 8.71 28.24 17.42
CA LYS A 561 9.64 29.37 17.60
C LYS A 561 11.09 28.96 17.39
N VAL A 562 11.47 27.76 17.83
CA VAL A 562 12.81 27.22 17.64
C VAL A 562 13.10 27.01 16.15
N GLU A 563 12.15 26.45 15.42
CA GLU A 563 12.30 26.24 13.97
C GLU A 563 12.29 27.56 13.18
N ASN A 564 11.45 28.51 13.59
CA ASN A 564 11.45 29.87 13.01
C ASN A 564 12.77 30.58 13.27
N PHE A 565 13.35 30.45 14.47
CA PHE A 565 14.67 31.01 14.75
C PHE A 565 15.72 30.46 13.78
N LYS A 566 15.76 29.15 13.54
CA LYS A 566 16.71 28.56 12.60
C LYS A 566 16.57 29.14 11.19
N LEU A 567 15.32 29.30 10.72
CA LEU A 567 15.07 29.90 9.41
C LEU A 567 15.48 31.36 9.35
N ILE A 568 15.05 32.18 10.32
CA ILE A 568 15.37 33.61 10.39
C ILE A 568 16.88 33.82 10.50
N ASN A 569 17.56 33.08 11.37
CA ASN A 569 19.01 33.17 11.52
C ASN A 569 19.72 32.88 10.18
N ASN A 570 19.28 31.88 9.43
CA ASN A 570 19.87 31.57 8.14
C ASN A 570 19.58 32.65 7.10
N ILE A 571 18.37 33.19 7.03
CA ILE A 571 18.02 34.31 6.13
C ILE A 571 18.92 35.51 6.41
N LEU A 572 19.08 35.89 7.68
CA LEU A 572 19.84 37.07 8.06
C LEU A 572 21.36 36.92 7.88
N ASN A 573 21.88 35.69 7.86
CA ASN A 573 23.32 35.41 7.67
C ASN A 573 23.66 34.95 6.23
N ALA A 574 22.76 35.20 5.26
CA ALA A 574 23.03 35.00 3.84
C ALA A 574 23.25 36.31 3.11
N GLU A 575 23.84 36.24 1.91
CA GLU A 575 23.91 37.42 0.99
C GLU A 575 22.68 37.44 0.09
N ASN A 576 22.29 36.29 -0.48
CA ASN A 576 21.12 36.17 -1.35
C ASN A 576 20.24 35.01 -0.87
N VAL A 577 18.93 35.27 -0.78
CA VAL A 577 17.93 34.29 -0.33
C VAL A 577 16.80 34.21 -1.36
N TYR A 578 16.57 33.03 -1.83
CA TYR A 578 15.47 32.67 -2.72
C TYR A 578 14.44 31.88 -1.93
N LEU A 579 13.26 32.44 -1.70
CA LEU A 579 12.15 31.80 -1.01
C LEU A 579 11.10 31.39 -2.02
N SER A 580 10.60 30.16 -1.94
CA SER A 580 9.53 29.72 -2.84
C SER A 580 8.45 28.92 -2.12
N TYR A 581 7.22 29.10 -2.57
CA TYR A 581 6.05 28.39 -2.06
C TYR A 581 5.10 28.01 -3.21
N ILE A 582 4.19 27.10 -2.91
CA ILE A 582 3.16 26.66 -3.83
C ILE A 582 1.84 27.29 -3.38
N LYS A 583 1.13 27.93 -4.29
CA LYS A 583 -0.21 28.44 -4.05
C LYS A 583 -1.20 27.64 -4.87
N ASN A 584 -2.01 26.84 -4.18
CA ASN A 584 -3.03 26.02 -4.81
C ASN A 584 -4.31 26.04 -3.96
N ILE A 585 -5.33 26.73 -4.47
CA ILE A 585 -6.60 26.91 -3.76
C ILE A 585 -7.34 25.56 -3.58
N ASP A 586 -7.27 24.67 -4.58
CA ASP A 586 -7.95 23.38 -4.57
C ASP A 586 -7.34 22.43 -3.51
N GLU A 587 -6.06 22.58 -3.24
CA GLU A 587 -5.32 21.80 -2.23
C GLU A 587 -5.18 22.53 -0.88
N ASN A 588 -5.77 23.71 -0.72
CA ASN A 588 -5.62 24.58 0.45
C ASN A 588 -4.14 24.87 0.82
N LYS A 589 -3.30 25.10 -0.18
CA LYS A 589 -1.89 25.47 0.02
C LYS A 589 -1.71 26.97 -0.17
N ASP A 590 -1.02 27.63 0.76
CA ASP A 590 -0.63 29.04 0.71
C ASP A 590 0.76 29.23 1.34
N CYS A 591 1.28 30.43 1.33
CA CYS A 591 2.58 30.76 1.89
C CYS A 591 2.62 30.69 3.42
N SER A 592 3.81 30.49 3.99
CA SER A 592 4.01 30.51 5.44
C SER A 592 3.91 31.95 5.98
N GLY A 593 3.61 32.05 7.29
CA GLY A 593 3.54 33.36 7.99
C GLY A 593 4.83 34.19 7.91
N ILE A 594 5.99 33.56 7.74
CA ILE A 594 7.26 34.26 7.62
C ILE A 594 7.38 35.00 6.27
N ILE A 595 6.81 34.47 5.20
CA ILE A 595 6.75 35.18 3.91
C ILE A 595 5.87 36.43 4.04
N GLU A 596 4.72 36.29 4.71
CA GLU A 596 3.85 37.46 4.97
C GLU A 596 4.56 38.51 5.84
N GLU A 597 5.33 38.08 6.84
CA GLU A 597 6.10 38.98 7.69
C GLU A 597 7.17 39.74 6.87
N ILE A 598 7.92 39.06 5.99
CA ILE A 598 8.90 39.68 5.08
C ILE A 598 8.22 40.70 4.19
N ARG A 599 7.08 40.38 3.61
CA ARG A 599 6.33 41.30 2.74
C ARG A 599 5.86 42.53 3.49
N LEU A 600 5.34 42.37 4.70
CA LEU A 600 4.83 43.46 5.50
C LEU A 600 5.95 44.38 5.99
N LYS A 601 7.08 43.84 6.44
CA LYS A 601 8.20 44.63 7.00
C LYS A 601 9.06 45.25 5.91
N TYR A 602 9.39 44.51 4.85
CA TYR A 602 10.40 44.94 3.86
C TYR A 602 9.77 45.40 2.56
N GLY A 603 8.51 45.08 2.31
CA GLY A 603 7.81 45.46 1.08
C GLY A 603 8.25 44.70 -0.15
N GLU A 604 8.76 43.48 0.05
CA GLU A 604 9.22 42.63 -1.04
C GLU A 604 8.06 42.16 -1.92
N GLU A 605 8.26 42.25 -3.25
CA GLU A 605 7.26 41.80 -4.22
C GLU A 605 7.35 40.32 -4.45
N VAL A 606 6.19 39.65 -4.55
CA VAL A 606 6.10 38.24 -4.92
C VAL A 606 6.18 38.14 -6.44
N ILE A 607 7.16 37.42 -6.92
CA ILE A 607 7.32 37.05 -8.32
C ILE A 607 6.44 35.87 -8.63
N LYS A 608 5.41 36.06 -9.44
CA LYS A 608 4.63 34.94 -9.99
C LYS A 608 5.41 34.34 -11.14
N ASN A 609 5.95 33.16 -10.91
CA ASN A 609 6.66 32.43 -11.95
C ASN A 609 5.67 31.60 -12.76
N GLU A 610 5.26 32.14 -13.88
CA GLU A 610 4.55 31.41 -14.91
C GLU A 610 5.56 30.50 -15.66
N ILE A 611 5.70 29.27 -15.23
CA ILE A 611 6.27 28.23 -16.06
C ILE A 611 5.21 27.89 -17.10
N SER A 612 5.45 28.24 -18.34
CA SER A 612 4.47 28.08 -19.41
C SER A 612 4.30 26.59 -19.75
N GLU A 613 3.10 26.18 -20.18
CA GLU A 613 2.87 24.82 -20.75
C GLU A 613 3.91 24.45 -21.83
N LYS A 614 4.50 25.46 -22.47
CA LYS A 614 5.57 25.24 -23.44
C LYS A 614 6.87 24.78 -22.77
N ASP A 615 7.20 25.29 -21.60
CA ASP A 615 8.42 24.92 -20.86
C ASP A 615 8.26 23.50 -20.32
N GLU A 616 7.08 23.16 -19.78
CA GLU A 616 6.75 21.79 -19.34
C GLU A 616 6.77 20.81 -20.51
N LEU A 617 6.14 21.18 -21.63
CA LEU A 617 6.09 20.35 -22.83
C LEU A 617 7.49 20.18 -23.44
N GLU A 618 8.36 21.20 -23.35
CA GLU A 618 9.73 21.10 -23.84
C GLU A 618 10.58 20.19 -22.96
N PHE A 619 10.39 20.23 -21.63
CA PHE A 619 11.02 19.29 -20.71
C PHE A 619 10.55 17.85 -20.98
N VAL A 620 9.23 17.64 -21.07
CA VAL A 620 8.64 16.32 -21.37
C VAL A 620 9.14 15.80 -22.72
N LYS A 621 9.22 16.67 -23.74
CA LYS A 621 9.78 16.31 -25.04
C LYS A 621 11.24 15.90 -24.94
N ARG A 622 12.09 16.65 -24.24
CA ARG A 622 13.50 16.30 -24.07
C ARG A 622 13.68 14.98 -23.31
N TYR A 623 12.83 14.71 -22.34
CA TYR A 623 12.89 13.49 -21.56
C TYR A 623 12.42 12.25 -22.33
N PHE A 624 11.30 12.39 -23.07
CA PHE A 624 10.68 11.25 -23.76
C PHE A 624 11.10 11.10 -25.24
N THR A 625 11.93 12.02 -25.78
CA THR A 625 12.28 11.98 -27.21
C THR A 625 13.78 11.99 -27.45
N GLU A 626 14.43 10.88 -27.27
CA GLU A 626 15.51 10.52 -28.19
C GLU A 626 14.95 10.02 -29.56
N ASP A 627 13.68 9.71 -29.68
CA ASP A 627 13.05 9.26 -30.93
C ASP A 627 11.83 10.07 -31.32
N LYS A 628 11.84 10.47 -32.57
CA LYS A 628 10.81 11.23 -33.29
C LYS A 628 9.39 10.77 -33.03
N TRP A 629 8.68 11.48 -32.16
CA TRP A 629 7.23 11.38 -32.10
C TRP A 629 6.63 12.00 -33.37
N GLU A 630 6.51 11.22 -34.42
CA GLU A 630 5.57 11.57 -35.48
C GLU A 630 4.17 11.62 -34.86
N LYS A 631 3.50 12.77 -35.01
CA LYS A 631 2.06 12.87 -34.71
C LYS A 631 1.35 11.84 -35.58
N ARG A 632 1.22 10.62 -35.13
CA ARG A 632 0.35 9.65 -35.76
C ARG A 632 -1.07 10.16 -35.61
N LYS A 633 -1.69 10.53 -36.72
CA LYS A 633 -3.14 10.70 -36.77
C LYS A 633 -3.74 9.42 -36.22
N ILE A 634 -4.39 9.52 -35.06
CA ILE A 634 -5.09 8.41 -34.43
C ILE A 634 -6.28 8.10 -35.33
N GLY A 635 -6.09 7.20 -36.27
CA GLY A 635 -7.19 6.63 -37.10
C GLY A 635 -7.99 5.64 -36.26
N LYS A 636 -9.20 5.30 -36.72
CA LYS A 636 -9.95 4.18 -36.13
C LYS A 636 -9.03 2.96 -36.08
N PHE A 637 -8.94 2.33 -34.89
CA PHE A 637 -8.17 1.11 -34.72
C PHE A 637 -8.82 0.02 -35.53
N ILE A 638 -8.11 -0.52 -36.50
CA ILE A 638 -8.57 -1.65 -37.35
C ILE A 638 -7.52 -2.74 -37.25
N LYS A 639 -7.90 -3.86 -36.66
CA LYS A 639 -7.05 -5.05 -36.59
C LYS A 639 -7.27 -5.92 -37.79
N SER A 640 -6.26 -5.98 -38.70
CA SER A 640 -6.29 -6.92 -39.83
C SER A 640 -6.17 -8.36 -39.34
N LYS A 641 -6.84 -9.26 -40.04
CA LYS A 641 -6.68 -10.70 -39.83
C LYS A 641 -5.32 -11.11 -40.37
N LEU A 642 -4.49 -11.71 -39.47
CA LEU A 642 -3.19 -12.22 -39.89
C LEU A 642 -3.36 -13.40 -40.84
N LYS A 643 -2.42 -13.57 -41.76
CA LYS A 643 -2.41 -14.71 -42.69
C LYS A 643 -2.53 -16.05 -41.95
N LYS A 644 -1.86 -16.21 -40.84
CA LYS A 644 -1.93 -17.38 -39.96
C LYS A 644 -3.34 -17.61 -39.38
N ASP A 645 -4.05 -16.54 -39.01
CA ASP A 645 -5.43 -16.63 -38.51
C ASP A 645 -6.39 -17.08 -39.60
N LEU A 646 -6.20 -16.56 -40.82
CA LEU A 646 -7.01 -16.95 -41.99
C LEU A 646 -6.74 -18.42 -42.40
N GLU A 647 -5.50 -18.86 -42.33
CA GLU A 647 -5.12 -20.27 -42.55
C GLU A 647 -5.76 -21.18 -41.51
N ARG A 648 -5.68 -20.81 -40.23
CA ARG A 648 -6.32 -21.54 -39.15
C ARG A 648 -7.82 -21.64 -39.30
N LEU A 649 -8.49 -20.54 -39.61
CA LEU A 649 -9.94 -20.54 -39.90
C LEU A 649 -10.34 -21.40 -41.11
N ARG A 650 -9.43 -21.59 -42.08
CA ARG A 650 -9.69 -22.38 -43.28
C ARG A 650 -9.43 -23.87 -43.05
N ASP A 651 -8.38 -24.21 -42.32
CA ASP A 651 -7.81 -25.54 -42.27
C ASP A 651 -8.15 -26.30 -40.97
N GLU A 652 -8.42 -25.59 -39.84
CA GLU A 652 -8.80 -26.20 -38.57
C GLU A 652 -10.32 -26.31 -38.41
N LYS A 653 -10.78 -27.40 -37.75
CA LYS A 653 -12.16 -27.56 -37.33
C LYS A 653 -12.48 -26.53 -36.26
N LEU A 654 -13.45 -25.67 -36.47
CA LEU A 654 -13.93 -24.68 -35.51
C LEU A 654 -15.22 -25.17 -34.86
N ASN A 655 -15.18 -25.43 -33.58
CA ASN A 655 -16.36 -25.76 -32.78
C ASN A 655 -16.92 -24.47 -32.18
N LEU A 656 -18.16 -24.13 -32.53
CA LEU A 656 -18.79 -22.86 -32.21
C LEU A 656 -19.98 -23.09 -31.29
N GLY A 657 -19.87 -22.65 -30.02
CA GLY A 657 -20.97 -22.57 -29.07
C GLY A 657 -21.78 -21.27 -29.26
N TYR A 658 -22.99 -21.20 -28.69
CA TYR A 658 -23.87 -20.05 -28.81
C TYR A 658 -23.22 -18.70 -28.42
N TYR A 659 -22.53 -18.64 -27.28
CA TYR A 659 -21.87 -17.40 -26.82
C TYR A 659 -20.73 -16.98 -27.75
N SER A 660 -19.99 -17.92 -28.31
CA SER A 660 -18.92 -17.63 -29.27
C SER A 660 -19.52 -17.12 -30.59
N PHE A 661 -20.64 -17.69 -31.03
CA PHE A 661 -21.40 -17.22 -32.20
C PHE A 661 -21.92 -15.80 -31.99
N GLU A 662 -22.53 -15.52 -30.84
CA GLU A 662 -23.03 -14.20 -30.46
C GLU A 662 -21.90 -13.14 -30.46
N LYS A 663 -20.69 -13.50 -29.98
CA LYS A 663 -19.52 -12.62 -30.07
C LYS A 663 -19.09 -12.35 -31.52
N ILE A 664 -19.04 -13.36 -32.38
CA ILE A 664 -18.72 -13.14 -33.79
C ILE A 664 -19.76 -12.19 -34.42
N GLU A 665 -21.02 -12.33 -34.06
CA GLU A 665 -22.09 -11.48 -34.59
C GLU A 665 -22.00 -10.03 -34.11
N LYS A 666 -21.72 -9.81 -32.83
CA LYS A 666 -21.78 -8.49 -32.18
C LYS A 666 -20.42 -7.81 -32.03
N PHE A 667 -19.34 -8.58 -31.84
CA PHE A 667 -18.01 -8.07 -31.52
C PHE A 667 -16.90 -9.01 -31.99
N GLU A 668 -16.62 -9.04 -33.29
CA GLU A 668 -15.64 -9.93 -33.91
C GLU A 668 -14.24 -9.83 -33.28
N TYR A 669 -13.80 -8.61 -32.90
CA TYR A 669 -12.50 -8.39 -32.28
C TYR A 669 -12.41 -8.99 -30.85
N GLY A 670 -13.49 -8.95 -30.09
CA GLY A 670 -13.55 -9.63 -28.78
C GLY A 670 -13.44 -11.15 -28.95
N TYR A 671 -14.10 -11.74 -29.98
CA TYR A 671 -13.93 -13.15 -30.30
C TYR A 671 -12.48 -13.50 -30.63
N TYR A 672 -11.80 -12.65 -31.43
CA TYR A 672 -10.38 -12.83 -31.74
C TYR A 672 -9.51 -12.81 -30.49
N LEU A 673 -9.68 -11.81 -29.61
CA LEU A 673 -8.89 -11.68 -28.38
C LEU A 673 -9.04 -12.91 -27.47
N GLU A 674 -10.27 -13.36 -27.26
CA GLU A 674 -10.53 -14.42 -26.31
C GLU A 674 -10.29 -15.83 -26.86
N ASN A 675 -10.75 -16.09 -28.09
CA ASN A 675 -10.76 -17.43 -28.65
C ASN A 675 -9.56 -17.74 -29.55
N MET A 676 -8.97 -16.70 -30.20
CA MET A 676 -7.83 -16.91 -31.11
C MET A 676 -6.48 -16.70 -30.39
N ILE A 677 -6.38 -15.69 -29.54
CA ILE A 677 -5.14 -15.40 -28.83
C ILE A 677 -5.20 -15.67 -27.32
N GLY A 678 -6.33 -16.11 -26.81
CA GLY A 678 -6.48 -16.53 -25.42
C GLY A 678 -6.41 -15.39 -24.39
N LYS A 679 -6.61 -14.14 -24.83
CA LYS A 679 -6.67 -12.98 -23.92
C LYS A 679 -8.11 -12.77 -23.50
N THR A 680 -8.39 -13.15 -22.25
CA THR A 680 -9.69 -12.86 -21.61
C THR A 680 -9.50 -11.77 -20.58
N GLU A 681 -10.57 -11.00 -20.37
CA GLU A 681 -10.66 -10.14 -19.19
C GLU A 681 -10.69 -11.03 -17.94
N ILE A 682 -9.77 -10.80 -17.04
CA ILE A 682 -9.88 -11.34 -15.68
C ILE A 682 -10.72 -10.31 -14.94
N GLU A 683 -11.99 -10.62 -14.69
CA GLU A 683 -12.81 -9.83 -13.78
C GLU A 683 -12.08 -9.73 -12.45
N GLU A 684 -12.17 -8.57 -11.77
CA GLU A 684 -11.66 -8.43 -10.42
C GLU A 684 -12.22 -9.60 -9.60
N ILE A 685 -11.34 -10.34 -8.96
CA ILE A 685 -11.72 -11.48 -8.12
C ILE A 685 -12.49 -10.90 -6.93
N ASP A 686 -13.80 -10.73 -7.11
CA ASP A 686 -14.69 -10.24 -6.07
C ASP A 686 -14.93 -11.37 -5.05
N GLU A 687 -14.95 -11.01 -3.79
CA GLU A 687 -15.33 -11.94 -2.72
C GLU A 687 -16.84 -12.24 -2.72
N LYS A 688 -17.63 -11.46 -3.47
CA LYS A 688 -19.05 -11.66 -3.63
C LYS A 688 -19.34 -12.86 -4.54
N ILE A 689 -20.46 -13.53 -4.28
CA ILE A 689 -20.93 -14.58 -5.18
C ILE A 689 -21.35 -13.95 -6.49
N ASN A 690 -20.70 -14.36 -7.55
CA ASN A 690 -21.09 -14.01 -8.90
C ASN A 690 -22.49 -14.64 -9.20
N PRO A 691 -23.44 -13.90 -9.77
CA PRO A 691 -24.72 -14.46 -10.23
C PRO A 691 -24.56 -15.68 -11.17
N LEU A 692 -23.49 -15.73 -11.94
CA LEU A 692 -23.15 -16.87 -12.79
C LEU A 692 -22.83 -18.12 -11.98
N MET A 693 -22.08 -18.01 -10.88
CA MET A 693 -21.78 -19.12 -9.99
C MET A 693 -23.05 -19.67 -9.34
N PHE A 694 -23.94 -18.79 -8.88
CA PHE A 694 -25.22 -19.20 -8.34
C PHE A 694 -26.03 -19.98 -9.40
N GLY A 695 -26.03 -19.50 -10.64
CA GLY A 695 -26.62 -20.21 -11.77
C GLY A 695 -26.05 -21.63 -11.93
N SER A 696 -24.72 -21.75 -11.93
CA SER A 696 -24.03 -23.04 -12.07
C SER A 696 -24.40 -24.03 -10.95
N ILE A 697 -24.52 -23.55 -9.69
CA ILE A 697 -24.96 -24.38 -8.57
C ILE A 697 -26.37 -24.93 -8.80
N ILE A 698 -27.30 -24.06 -9.19
CA ILE A 698 -28.69 -24.44 -9.45
C ILE A 698 -28.77 -25.44 -10.62
N HIS A 699 -28.07 -25.19 -11.72
CA HIS A 699 -28.00 -26.13 -12.86
C HIS A 699 -27.49 -27.50 -12.43
N SER A 700 -26.38 -27.55 -11.65
CA SER A 700 -25.85 -28.80 -11.13
C SER A 700 -26.82 -29.55 -10.22
N VAL A 701 -27.64 -28.83 -9.45
CA VAL A 701 -28.68 -29.47 -8.62
C VAL A 701 -29.80 -30.07 -9.46
N TYR A 702 -30.31 -29.34 -10.45
CA TYR A 702 -31.32 -29.86 -11.38
C TYR A 702 -30.78 -31.05 -12.15
N GLU A 703 -29.57 -30.97 -12.68
CA GLU A 703 -28.92 -32.08 -13.40
C GLU A 703 -28.81 -33.33 -12.51
N LYS A 704 -28.35 -33.19 -11.27
CA LYS A 704 -28.22 -34.31 -10.34
C LYS A 704 -29.56 -34.94 -9.99
N ILE A 705 -30.60 -34.12 -9.77
CA ILE A 705 -31.96 -34.61 -9.53
C ILE A 705 -32.45 -35.42 -10.73
N VAL A 706 -32.29 -34.91 -11.94
CA VAL A 706 -32.71 -35.63 -13.17
C VAL A 706 -31.95 -36.93 -13.35
N LYS A 707 -30.63 -36.93 -13.16
CA LYS A 707 -29.80 -38.15 -13.27
C LYS A 707 -30.23 -39.23 -12.28
N GLU A 708 -30.42 -38.89 -11.01
CA GLU A 708 -30.75 -39.82 -9.94
C GLU A 708 -32.19 -40.34 -10.03
N ASN A 709 -33.09 -39.63 -10.66
CA ASN A 709 -34.53 -39.97 -10.68
C ASN A 709 -35.10 -40.11 -12.09
N LYS A 710 -34.27 -40.25 -13.12
CA LYS A 710 -34.65 -40.25 -14.54
C LYS A 710 -35.84 -41.17 -14.81
N GLU A 711 -35.76 -42.49 -14.50
CA GLU A 711 -36.82 -43.46 -14.76
C GLU A 711 -38.14 -43.13 -14.04
N LYS A 712 -38.10 -42.51 -12.87
CA LYS A 712 -39.29 -42.10 -12.11
C LYS A 712 -39.94 -40.89 -12.71
N ILE A 713 -39.10 -39.95 -13.27
CA ILE A 713 -39.61 -38.76 -13.96
C ILE A 713 -40.27 -39.16 -15.26
N GLU A 714 -39.65 -40.05 -16.04
CA GLU A 714 -40.18 -40.56 -17.30
C GLU A 714 -41.50 -41.35 -17.10
N LYS A 715 -41.70 -42.02 -15.92
CA LYS A 715 -42.88 -42.77 -15.58
C LYS A 715 -43.92 -41.94 -14.77
N PHE A 716 -43.70 -40.65 -14.53
CA PHE A 716 -44.53 -39.81 -13.68
C PHE A 716 -44.61 -40.20 -12.19
N GLU A 717 -43.72 -41.04 -11.74
CA GLU A 717 -43.67 -41.57 -10.35
C GLU A 717 -42.82 -40.66 -9.42
N TYR A 718 -42.13 -39.66 -9.97
CA TYR A 718 -41.32 -38.77 -9.18
C TYR A 718 -42.16 -37.77 -8.42
N ASP A 719 -42.09 -37.76 -7.11
CA ASP A 719 -42.62 -36.73 -6.21
C ASP A 719 -41.47 -36.16 -5.41
N PRO A 720 -41.09 -34.91 -5.68
CA PRO A 720 -39.94 -34.29 -5.05
C PRO A 720 -40.14 -34.12 -3.54
N ASP A 721 -39.20 -34.70 -2.75
CA ASP A 721 -39.13 -34.50 -1.31
C ASP A 721 -38.13 -33.37 -0.99
N ILE A 722 -38.60 -32.36 -0.27
CA ILE A 722 -37.81 -31.17 0.11
C ILE A 722 -36.51 -31.57 0.86
N ASN A 723 -36.59 -32.56 1.75
CA ASN A 723 -35.38 -32.98 2.50
C ASN A 723 -34.35 -33.67 1.61
N LYS A 724 -34.79 -34.43 0.60
CA LYS A 724 -33.89 -35.02 -0.39
C LYS A 724 -33.25 -33.96 -1.28
N ILE A 725 -34.02 -32.95 -1.70
CA ILE A 725 -33.50 -31.81 -2.47
C ILE A 725 -32.47 -31.06 -1.65
N LYS A 726 -32.74 -30.76 -0.37
CA LYS A 726 -31.78 -30.11 0.53
C LYS A 726 -30.49 -30.92 0.69
N LYS A 727 -30.58 -32.26 0.71
CA LYS A 727 -29.40 -33.12 0.74
C LYS A 727 -28.56 -32.94 -0.53
N ILE A 728 -29.19 -32.98 -1.70
CA ILE A 728 -28.52 -32.79 -3.00
C ILE A 728 -27.91 -31.38 -3.07
N LEU A 729 -28.63 -30.35 -2.62
CA LEU A 729 -28.11 -28.97 -2.51
C LEU A 729 -26.85 -28.91 -1.65
N ASN A 730 -26.81 -29.58 -0.49
CA ASN A 730 -25.62 -29.66 0.37
C ASN A 730 -24.45 -30.37 -0.32
N GLU A 731 -24.71 -31.45 -1.03
CA GLU A 731 -23.69 -32.21 -1.74
C GLU A 731 -23.09 -31.37 -2.89
N VAL A 732 -23.93 -30.71 -3.67
CA VAL A 732 -23.47 -29.81 -4.74
C VAL A 732 -22.73 -28.63 -4.15
N LEU A 733 -23.25 -27.99 -3.11
CA LEU A 733 -22.58 -26.84 -2.49
C LEU A 733 -21.21 -27.20 -1.92
N SER A 734 -21.02 -28.42 -1.44
CA SER A 734 -19.72 -28.88 -0.96
C SER A 734 -18.67 -28.97 -2.06
N SER A 735 -19.06 -29.18 -3.32
CA SER A 735 -18.13 -29.17 -4.45
C SER A 735 -17.68 -27.75 -4.85
N TYR A 736 -18.36 -26.72 -4.34
CA TYR A 736 -18.01 -25.31 -4.56
C TYR A 736 -17.20 -24.70 -3.40
N GLU A 737 -16.68 -25.50 -2.49
CA GLU A 737 -15.94 -25.02 -1.31
C GLU A 737 -14.74 -24.12 -1.68
N TYR A 738 -14.06 -24.42 -2.77
CA TYR A 738 -12.95 -23.60 -3.28
C TYR A 738 -13.39 -22.37 -4.08
N LYS A 739 -14.67 -22.29 -4.45
CA LYS A 739 -15.21 -21.23 -5.30
C LYS A 739 -16.00 -20.18 -4.53
N MET A 740 -16.21 -20.36 -3.23
CA MET A 740 -16.97 -19.40 -2.44
C MET A 740 -16.49 -19.24 -1.00
N PRO A 741 -16.63 -18.04 -0.41
CA PRO A 741 -16.35 -17.80 1.00
C PRO A 741 -17.23 -18.66 1.93
N GLN A 742 -16.70 -19.03 3.10
CA GLN A 742 -17.38 -19.92 4.03
C GLN A 742 -18.66 -19.32 4.61
N GLU A 743 -18.68 -18.01 4.78
CA GLU A 743 -19.85 -17.27 5.26
C GLU A 743 -21.04 -17.40 4.30
N PHE A 744 -20.78 -17.42 3.00
CA PHE A 744 -21.81 -17.63 1.99
C PHE A 744 -22.31 -19.07 1.96
N ILE A 745 -21.41 -20.05 2.12
CA ILE A 745 -21.81 -21.47 2.25
C ILE A 745 -22.77 -21.63 3.43
N LYS A 746 -22.45 -21.02 4.57
CA LYS A 746 -23.30 -21.06 5.76
C LYS A 746 -24.64 -20.36 5.52
N PHE A 747 -24.63 -19.16 4.89
CA PHE A 747 -25.81 -18.41 4.53
C PHE A 747 -26.77 -19.23 3.65
N TYR A 748 -26.26 -19.86 2.60
CA TYR A 748 -27.10 -20.69 1.72
C TYR A 748 -27.70 -21.89 2.44
N ARG A 749 -26.94 -22.57 3.28
CA ARG A 749 -27.43 -23.72 4.07
C ARG A 749 -28.52 -23.31 5.05
N GLU A 750 -28.38 -22.21 5.74
CA GLU A 750 -29.27 -21.81 6.83
C GLU A 750 -30.51 -21.04 6.33
N ILE A 751 -30.39 -20.25 5.28
CA ILE A 751 -31.42 -19.31 4.86
C ILE A 751 -32.06 -19.68 3.51
N SER A 752 -31.27 -19.98 2.50
CA SER A 752 -31.77 -20.06 1.12
C SER A 752 -32.24 -21.46 0.69
N PHE A 753 -31.73 -22.52 1.29
CA PHE A 753 -32.02 -23.90 0.82
C PHE A 753 -33.48 -24.27 0.87
N GLU A 754 -34.24 -23.75 1.80
CA GLU A 754 -35.68 -24.03 1.88
C GLU A 754 -36.44 -23.47 0.71
N GLU A 755 -36.19 -22.25 0.34
CA GLU A 755 -36.87 -21.56 -0.76
C GLU A 755 -36.44 -22.16 -2.12
N ILE A 756 -35.15 -22.45 -2.30
CA ILE A 756 -34.66 -23.13 -3.47
C ILE A 756 -35.29 -24.52 -3.62
N ALA A 757 -35.38 -25.30 -2.54
CA ALA A 757 -35.98 -26.61 -2.58
C ALA A 757 -37.51 -26.56 -2.91
N LYS A 758 -38.21 -25.55 -2.44
CA LYS A 758 -39.64 -25.32 -2.77
C LYS A 758 -39.81 -24.98 -4.26
N SER A 759 -38.95 -24.14 -4.81
CA SER A 759 -38.92 -23.76 -6.22
C SER A 759 -38.65 -24.99 -7.11
N ILE A 760 -37.65 -25.78 -6.79
CA ILE A 760 -37.33 -27.02 -7.52
C ILE A 760 -38.53 -28.00 -7.47
N LYS A 761 -39.13 -28.15 -6.30
CA LYS A 761 -40.34 -29.00 -6.15
C LYS A 761 -41.50 -28.51 -7.01
N LYS A 762 -41.72 -27.21 -7.11
CA LYS A 762 -42.75 -26.60 -7.96
C LYS A 762 -42.52 -26.89 -9.43
N PHE A 763 -41.25 -26.73 -9.90
CA PHE A 763 -40.91 -27.04 -11.28
C PHE A 763 -41.19 -28.49 -11.66
N PHE A 764 -40.75 -29.48 -10.86
CA PHE A 764 -41.00 -30.89 -11.21
C PHE A 764 -42.51 -31.26 -11.15
N ARG A 765 -43.30 -30.59 -10.36
CA ARG A 765 -44.79 -30.74 -10.38
C ARG A 765 -45.38 -30.17 -11.66
N GLN A 766 -44.98 -28.95 -12.06
CA GLN A 766 -45.42 -28.38 -13.33
C GLN A 766 -44.97 -29.24 -14.52
N LEU A 767 -43.72 -29.70 -14.50
CA LEU A 767 -43.21 -30.60 -15.54
C LEU A 767 -44.07 -31.86 -15.64
N LYS A 768 -44.43 -32.48 -14.52
CA LYS A 768 -45.32 -33.62 -14.48
C LYS A 768 -46.70 -33.29 -15.10
N GLU A 769 -47.30 -32.15 -14.75
CA GLU A 769 -48.58 -31.68 -15.26
C GLU A 769 -48.54 -31.46 -16.79
N GLU A 770 -47.52 -30.82 -17.29
CA GLU A 770 -47.34 -30.57 -18.72
C GLU A 770 -47.14 -31.83 -19.57
N MET A 771 -46.60 -32.89 -18.92
CA MET A 771 -46.27 -34.15 -19.62
C MET A 771 -47.29 -35.26 -19.47
N LEU A 772 -48.36 -35.02 -18.64
CA LEU A 772 -49.35 -36.07 -18.32
C LEU A 772 -50.05 -36.70 -19.54
N ASN A 773 -50.16 -35.95 -20.63
CA ASN A 773 -50.83 -36.40 -21.85
C ASN A 773 -49.87 -36.90 -22.93
N GLN A 774 -48.57 -36.99 -22.61
CA GLN A 774 -47.53 -37.44 -23.54
C GLN A 774 -47.20 -38.93 -23.37
N SER A 775 -46.80 -39.58 -24.46
CA SER A 775 -46.34 -40.98 -24.46
C SER A 775 -44.87 -41.05 -24.93
N GLU A 776 -44.20 -42.16 -24.57
CA GLU A 776 -42.82 -42.43 -24.95
C GLU A 776 -41.87 -41.29 -24.52
N ILE A 777 -41.86 -40.96 -23.26
CA ILE A 777 -41.04 -39.86 -22.72
C ILE A 777 -39.62 -40.36 -22.47
N GLU A 778 -38.68 -39.67 -23.10
CA GLU A 778 -37.26 -39.84 -22.85
C GLU A 778 -36.67 -38.47 -22.42
N ILE A 779 -35.94 -38.47 -21.30
CA ILE A 779 -35.34 -37.27 -20.72
C ILE A 779 -33.83 -37.39 -20.77
N TYR A 780 -33.18 -36.31 -21.27
CA TYR A 780 -31.73 -36.21 -21.38
C TYR A 780 -31.25 -34.97 -20.62
N SER A 781 -30.41 -35.18 -19.62
CA SER A 781 -29.73 -34.11 -18.92
C SER A 781 -28.46 -33.68 -19.67
N GLU A 782 -27.94 -32.56 -19.28
CA GLU A 782 -26.80 -31.82 -19.84
C GLU A 782 -25.64 -32.65 -20.38
N GLU A 783 -25.23 -33.71 -19.69
CA GLU A 783 -24.06 -34.53 -20.00
C GLU A 783 -24.24 -35.42 -21.25
N LYS A 784 -25.46 -35.87 -21.54
CA LYS A 784 -25.72 -36.79 -22.66
C LYS A 784 -25.96 -36.07 -23.99
N VAL A 785 -26.38 -34.81 -23.98
CA VAL A 785 -26.67 -34.07 -25.21
C VAL A 785 -25.37 -33.56 -25.86
N ARG A 786 -24.28 -33.50 -25.08
CA ARG A 786 -22.96 -32.99 -25.50
C ARG A 786 -22.23 -33.90 -26.50
N LEU A 787 -22.44 -35.20 -26.45
CA LEU A 787 -21.42 -36.15 -26.94
C LEU A 787 -21.51 -36.54 -28.43
N ASP A 788 -22.66 -36.40 -29.10
CA ASP A 788 -22.81 -37.09 -30.39
C ASP A 788 -23.33 -36.26 -31.59
N LYS A 789 -23.61 -34.95 -31.42
CA LYS A 789 -24.22 -34.17 -32.53
C LYS A 789 -23.56 -32.81 -32.72
N GLU A 790 -22.52 -32.83 -33.54
CA GLU A 790 -21.99 -31.62 -34.15
C GLU A 790 -22.61 -31.46 -35.56
N LYS A 791 -23.26 -30.34 -35.82
CA LYS A 791 -23.80 -30.05 -37.14
C LYS A 791 -22.85 -29.13 -37.89
N ASN A 792 -22.34 -29.52 -39.01
CA ASN A 792 -21.59 -28.65 -39.90
C ASN A 792 -22.54 -27.59 -40.48
N ILE A 793 -22.22 -26.33 -40.27
CA ILE A 793 -23.05 -25.20 -40.73
C ILE A 793 -22.39 -24.49 -41.91
N TYR A 794 -21.06 -24.27 -41.83
CA TYR A 794 -20.38 -23.52 -42.87
C TYR A 794 -18.89 -23.89 -42.90
N LYS A 795 -18.38 -24.31 -44.08
CA LYS A 795 -16.97 -24.75 -44.24
C LYS A 795 -16.56 -25.75 -43.13
N ASN A 796 -15.55 -25.42 -42.35
CA ASN A 796 -15.05 -26.23 -41.21
C ASN A 796 -15.68 -25.85 -39.89
N VAL A 797 -16.76 -25.05 -39.89
CA VAL A 797 -17.45 -24.62 -38.67
C VAL A 797 -18.56 -25.57 -38.31
N TYR A 798 -18.46 -26.10 -37.08
CA TYR A 798 -19.44 -26.97 -36.48
C TYR A 798 -20.09 -26.28 -35.29
N ILE A 799 -21.44 -26.26 -35.31
CA ILE A 799 -22.16 -25.78 -34.14
C ILE A 799 -22.22 -26.89 -33.09
N ASN A 800 -21.94 -26.51 -31.89
CA ASN A 800 -22.07 -27.39 -30.70
C ASN A 800 -22.74 -26.60 -29.58
N GLY A 801 -23.20 -27.30 -28.57
CA GLY A 801 -23.80 -26.66 -27.41
C GLY A 801 -24.10 -27.65 -26.31
N ARG A 802 -24.31 -27.11 -25.13
CA ARG A 802 -24.70 -27.81 -23.91
C ARG A 802 -26.09 -27.30 -23.55
N MET A 803 -27.04 -28.18 -23.48
CA MET A 803 -28.42 -27.86 -23.15
C MET A 803 -28.74 -28.42 -21.79
N ASP A 804 -29.44 -27.65 -20.98
CA ASP A 804 -29.72 -28.01 -19.59
C ASP A 804 -30.60 -29.26 -19.46
N LEU A 805 -31.69 -29.27 -20.26
CA LEU A 805 -32.59 -30.42 -20.29
C LEU A 805 -33.22 -30.56 -21.69
N TYR A 806 -33.26 -31.78 -22.21
CA TYR A 806 -33.95 -32.14 -23.46
C TYR A 806 -34.96 -33.26 -23.21
N ILE A 807 -36.19 -33.04 -23.61
CA ILE A 807 -37.27 -34.02 -23.46
C ILE A 807 -37.79 -34.39 -24.84
N LYS A 808 -37.82 -35.69 -25.15
CA LYS A 808 -38.35 -36.27 -26.38
C LYS A 808 -39.59 -37.08 -26.05
N THR A 809 -40.65 -36.82 -26.77
CA THR A 809 -41.92 -37.57 -26.66
C THR A 809 -42.27 -38.19 -27.99
N ALA A 810 -43.35 -38.93 -28.08
CA ALA A 810 -43.82 -39.46 -29.35
C ALA A 810 -44.08 -38.37 -30.39
N MET A 811 -44.56 -37.19 -29.97
CA MET A 811 -45.03 -36.10 -30.90
C MET A 811 -44.18 -34.84 -30.84
N GLU A 812 -43.37 -34.63 -29.77
CA GLU A 812 -42.77 -33.37 -29.48
C GLU A 812 -41.27 -33.54 -29.10
N LYS A 813 -40.49 -32.51 -29.39
CA LYS A 813 -39.13 -32.27 -28.88
C LYS A 813 -39.13 -30.99 -28.07
N ILE A 814 -38.82 -31.05 -26.77
CA ILE A 814 -38.87 -29.91 -25.86
C ILE A 814 -37.46 -29.57 -25.43
N PHE A 815 -37.02 -28.38 -25.72
CA PHE A 815 -35.72 -27.80 -25.35
C PHE A 815 -35.91 -26.91 -24.17
N VAL A 816 -35.18 -27.17 -23.09
CA VAL A 816 -35.32 -26.47 -21.81
C VAL A 816 -34.01 -25.81 -21.41
N ASP A 817 -34.09 -24.56 -20.96
CA ASP A 817 -32.96 -23.78 -20.50
C ASP A 817 -33.30 -23.18 -19.11
N TYR A 818 -32.42 -23.39 -18.13
CA TYR A 818 -32.60 -22.89 -16.76
C TYR A 818 -32.02 -21.49 -16.62
N LYS A 819 -32.81 -20.57 -16.07
CA LYS A 819 -32.34 -19.19 -15.80
C LYS A 819 -32.50 -18.86 -14.32
N SER A 820 -31.37 -18.56 -13.66
CA SER A 820 -31.31 -18.19 -12.25
C SER A 820 -31.40 -16.69 -11.99
N GLY A 821 -31.40 -15.85 -13.02
CA GLY A 821 -31.59 -14.40 -12.91
C GLY A 821 -33.06 -14.00 -12.97
N LYS A 822 -33.42 -12.84 -12.44
CA LYS A 822 -34.78 -12.28 -12.60
C LYS A 822 -35.10 -12.12 -14.08
N LEU A 823 -36.18 -12.78 -14.52
CA LEU A 823 -36.73 -12.69 -15.87
C LEU A 823 -37.78 -11.58 -15.98
N ASP A 824 -37.46 -10.42 -15.42
CA ASP A 824 -38.33 -9.23 -15.35
C ASP A 824 -38.30 -8.38 -16.62
N LYS A 825 -37.35 -8.62 -17.52
CA LYS A 825 -37.16 -7.88 -18.77
C LYS A 825 -37.42 -8.77 -19.96
N LYS A 826 -38.24 -8.30 -20.91
CA LYS A 826 -38.57 -8.99 -22.15
C LYS A 826 -37.28 -9.37 -22.94
N GLU A 827 -36.29 -8.50 -22.97
CA GLU A 827 -35.00 -8.73 -23.64
C GLU A 827 -34.26 -9.98 -23.12
N LYS A 828 -34.31 -10.26 -21.82
CA LYS A 828 -33.69 -11.46 -21.23
C LYS A 828 -34.37 -12.74 -21.68
N ILE A 829 -35.69 -12.72 -21.75
CA ILE A 829 -36.48 -13.85 -22.22
C ILE A 829 -36.19 -14.09 -23.71
N GLU A 830 -36.15 -13.05 -24.53
CA GLU A 830 -35.84 -13.14 -25.95
C GLU A 830 -34.42 -13.70 -26.21
N ASN A 831 -33.42 -13.27 -25.42
CA ASN A 831 -32.05 -13.79 -25.51
C ASN A 831 -31.98 -15.29 -25.14
N ALA A 832 -32.69 -15.72 -24.10
CA ALA A 832 -32.78 -17.13 -23.71
C ALA A 832 -33.48 -17.98 -24.79
N GLN A 833 -34.56 -17.46 -25.40
CA GLN A 833 -35.26 -18.12 -26.51
C GLN A 833 -34.39 -18.23 -27.77
N ARG A 834 -33.55 -17.19 -28.03
CA ARG A 834 -32.58 -17.24 -29.13
C ARG A 834 -31.47 -18.28 -28.92
N GLN A 835 -31.05 -18.49 -27.67
CA GLN A 835 -30.15 -19.60 -27.30
C GLN A 835 -30.80 -20.97 -27.57
N LEU A 836 -32.07 -21.11 -27.22
CA LEU A 836 -32.83 -22.34 -27.52
C LEU A 836 -33.05 -22.57 -29.01
N ASP A 837 -33.18 -21.50 -29.84
CA ASP A 837 -33.19 -21.62 -31.31
C ASP A 837 -31.88 -22.24 -31.79
N TYR A 838 -30.74 -21.73 -31.34
CA TYR A 838 -29.43 -22.26 -31.71
C TYR A 838 -29.30 -23.74 -31.38
N TYR A 839 -29.75 -24.17 -30.21
CA TYR A 839 -29.74 -25.58 -29.81
C TYR A 839 -30.72 -26.42 -30.63
N SER A 840 -31.89 -25.88 -30.98
CA SER A 840 -32.83 -26.58 -31.83
C SER A 840 -32.30 -26.85 -33.23
N ILE A 841 -31.56 -25.88 -33.82
CA ILE A 841 -30.87 -26.06 -35.11
C ILE A 841 -29.83 -27.16 -35.04
N MET A 842 -29.09 -27.26 -33.93
CA MET A 842 -28.08 -28.30 -33.73
C MET A 842 -28.67 -29.73 -33.74
N LEU A 843 -29.85 -29.91 -33.15
CA LEU A 843 -30.52 -31.21 -32.98
C LEU A 843 -31.68 -31.45 -33.96
N GLU A 844 -31.80 -30.61 -34.99
CA GLU A 844 -32.86 -30.74 -35.99
C GLU A 844 -32.70 -32.05 -36.76
N GLU A 845 -33.66 -32.96 -36.56
CA GLU A 845 -33.88 -34.20 -37.31
C GLU A 845 -35.22 -34.05 -38.01
N ASN A 846 -35.29 -34.41 -39.28
CA ASN A 846 -36.52 -34.41 -40.06
C ASN A 846 -37.44 -35.59 -39.71
N ASP A 847 -37.85 -35.66 -38.42
CA ASP A 847 -38.71 -36.72 -37.89
C ASP A 847 -40.18 -36.27 -37.71
N GLY A 848 -40.52 -35.05 -38.14
CA GLY A 848 -41.88 -34.52 -38.13
C GLY A 848 -42.45 -34.17 -36.78
N LYS A 849 -41.64 -34.21 -35.69
CA LYS A 849 -42.06 -33.85 -34.35
C LYS A 849 -42.09 -32.34 -34.13
N GLU A 850 -43.05 -31.88 -33.37
CA GLU A 850 -43.18 -30.46 -33.01
C GLU A 850 -42.05 -30.03 -32.05
N ILE A 851 -41.42 -28.88 -32.33
CA ILE A 851 -40.36 -28.32 -31.50
C ILE A 851 -40.94 -27.30 -30.54
N LYS A 852 -40.79 -27.55 -29.25
CA LYS A 852 -41.13 -26.61 -28.17
C LYS A 852 -39.90 -26.13 -27.42
N LYS A 853 -39.95 -24.89 -26.95
CA LYS A 853 -38.86 -24.19 -26.24
C LYS A 853 -39.35 -23.64 -24.93
N TRP A 854 -38.78 -24.09 -23.84
CA TRP A 854 -39.16 -23.70 -22.47
C TRP A 854 -37.99 -23.07 -21.76
N ILE A 855 -38.23 -21.95 -21.07
CA ILE A 855 -37.31 -21.33 -20.13
C ILE A 855 -37.82 -21.61 -18.74
N VAL A 856 -36.98 -22.04 -17.83
CA VAL A 856 -37.34 -22.27 -16.44
C VAL A 856 -36.80 -21.13 -15.58
N ASP A 857 -37.71 -20.36 -15.00
CA ASP A 857 -37.38 -19.44 -13.91
C ASP A 857 -37.08 -20.25 -12.63
N THR A 858 -35.81 -20.43 -12.35
CA THR A 858 -35.40 -21.28 -11.21
C THR A 858 -35.68 -20.65 -9.85
N TRP A 859 -35.89 -19.34 -9.78
CA TRP A 859 -36.31 -18.67 -8.54
C TRP A 859 -37.75 -18.97 -8.16
N ASN A 860 -38.64 -18.93 -9.14
CA ASN A 860 -40.05 -19.13 -8.94
C ASN A 860 -40.48 -20.58 -9.24
N GLY A 861 -39.63 -21.41 -9.84
CA GLY A 861 -39.96 -22.78 -10.27
C GLY A 861 -41.01 -22.83 -11.37
N GLU A 862 -41.06 -21.82 -12.26
CA GLU A 862 -42.08 -21.64 -13.29
C GLU A 862 -41.51 -21.90 -14.69
N ILE A 863 -42.32 -22.54 -15.53
CA ILE A 863 -42.04 -22.78 -16.93
C ILE A 863 -42.61 -21.66 -17.77
N ILE A 864 -41.75 -20.94 -18.50
CA ILE A 864 -42.13 -19.90 -19.45
C ILE A 864 -42.02 -20.49 -20.86
N LYS A 865 -43.16 -20.57 -21.57
CA LYS A 865 -43.23 -21.05 -22.94
C LYS A 865 -42.89 -19.97 -23.94
N ASP A 866 -42.42 -20.36 -25.15
CA ASP A 866 -42.09 -19.43 -26.21
C ASP A 866 -43.28 -18.53 -26.58
N GLY A 867 -43.12 -17.24 -26.47
CA GLY A 867 -44.13 -16.23 -26.76
C GLY A 867 -43.51 -14.94 -27.25
N ARG A 868 -42.37 -14.99 -27.89
CA ARG A 868 -41.65 -13.82 -28.37
C ARG A 868 -42.27 -13.18 -29.62
N ASP A 869 -42.06 -11.87 -29.76
CA ASP A 869 -42.40 -11.09 -30.95
C ASP A 869 -41.26 -11.02 -31.99
N THR A 870 -40.07 -11.42 -31.62
CA THR A 870 -38.85 -11.37 -32.47
C THR A 870 -38.74 -12.63 -33.35
N PRO A 871 -38.23 -12.53 -34.60
CA PRO A 871 -37.98 -13.70 -35.42
C PRO A 871 -37.03 -14.71 -34.79
N SER A 872 -37.31 -15.98 -35.01
CA SER A 872 -36.43 -17.06 -34.56
C SER A 872 -35.10 -17.01 -35.28
N LEU A 873 -34.02 -17.37 -34.59
CA LEU A 873 -32.72 -17.60 -35.23
C LEU A 873 -32.81 -18.81 -36.16
N THR A 874 -32.39 -18.65 -37.38
CA THR A 874 -32.40 -19.71 -38.40
C THR A 874 -30.99 -20.13 -38.77
N GLU A 875 -30.87 -21.32 -39.40
CA GLU A 875 -29.58 -21.79 -39.94
C GLU A 875 -28.98 -20.81 -40.93
N ASP A 876 -29.82 -20.20 -41.76
CA ASP A 876 -29.38 -19.21 -42.75
C ASP A 876 -28.85 -17.92 -42.08
N ASN A 877 -29.41 -17.51 -40.95
CA ASN A 877 -28.88 -16.38 -40.19
C ASN A 877 -27.46 -16.67 -39.70
N ILE A 878 -27.24 -17.88 -39.15
CA ILE A 878 -25.92 -18.31 -38.69
C ILE A 878 -24.91 -18.35 -39.86
N LYS A 879 -25.32 -18.92 -41.01
CA LYS A 879 -24.48 -18.98 -42.21
C LYS A 879 -24.10 -17.59 -42.72
N ASN A 880 -25.04 -16.65 -42.76
CA ASN A 880 -24.78 -15.28 -43.20
C ASN A 880 -23.77 -14.55 -42.32
N VAL A 881 -23.88 -14.72 -40.99
CA VAL A 881 -22.91 -14.13 -40.02
C VAL A 881 -21.52 -14.72 -40.26
N LEU A 882 -21.41 -16.04 -40.39
CA LEU A 882 -20.16 -16.71 -40.64
C LEU A 882 -19.55 -16.35 -42.00
N GLU A 883 -20.40 -16.25 -43.05
CA GLU A 883 -19.94 -15.83 -44.37
C GLU A 883 -19.34 -14.41 -44.33
N LYS A 884 -19.99 -13.49 -43.66
CA LYS A 884 -19.46 -12.12 -43.42
C LYS A 884 -18.15 -12.18 -42.68
N TYR A 885 -18.06 -12.95 -41.57
CA TYR A 885 -16.86 -13.10 -40.77
C TYR A 885 -15.68 -13.63 -41.62
N TYR A 886 -15.90 -14.62 -42.48
CA TYR A 886 -14.85 -15.19 -43.33
C TYR A 886 -14.44 -14.31 -44.51
N ARG A 887 -15.32 -13.43 -44.99
CA ARG A 887 -15.03 -12.48 -46.07
C ARG A 887 -14.26 -11.25 -45.64
N ASN A 888 -14.47 -10.81 -44.40
CA ASN A 888 -13.85 -9.60 -43.89
C ASN A 888 -12.34 -9.79 -43.68
N GLU A 889 -11.54 -8.86 -44.23
CA GLU A 889 -10.09 -8.82 -44.02
C GLU A 889 -9.70 -8.27 -42.64
N TYR A 890 -10.65 -7.68 -41.93
CA TYR A 890 -10.46 -7.02 -40.64
C TYR A 890 -11.47 -7.53 -39.61
N TYR A 891 -11.05 -7.54 -38.32
CA TYR A 891 -11.98 -7.79 -37.23
C TYR A 891 -12.80 -6.52 -36.93
N SER A 892 -14.13 -6.64 -36.98
CA SER A 892 -15.02 -5.53 -36.62
C SER A 892 -14.97 -5.28 -35.10
N ILE A 893 -14.73 -4.04 -34.68
CA ILE A 893 -14.77 -3.59 -33.28
C ILE A 893 -16.15 -3.04 -32.90
N GLY A 894 -17.09 -2.94 -33.83
CA GLY A 894 -18.38 -2.28 -33.60
C GLY A 894 -18.27 -0.75 -33.53
N GLU A 895 -19.36 -0.05 -33.79
CA GLU A 895 -19.40 1.43 -33.67
C GLU A 895 -19.68 1.89 -32.25
N LYS A 896 -20.31 1.07 -31.44
CA LYS A 896 -20.70 1.33 -30.05
C LYS A 896 -20.35 0.14 -29.17
N LYS A 897 -20.12 0.41 -27.90
CA LYS A 897 -19.94 -0.61 -26.86
C LYS A 897 -21.11 -1.61 -26.90
N PRO A 898 -20.87 -2.91 -27.08
CA PRO A 898 -21.92 -3.91 -27.00
C PRO A 898 -22.60 -3.93 -25.63
N LYS A 899 -23.90 -3.82 -25.56
CA LYS A 899 -24.66 -3.79 -24.27
C LYS A 899 -24.63 -5.12 -23.51
N THR A 900 -24.37 -6.22 -24.21
CA THR A 900 -24.45 -7.60 -23.67
C THR A 900 -23.20 -8.11 -22.97
N PHE A 901 -22.07 -7.40 -23.07
CA PHE A 901 -20.79 -7.86 -22.56
C PHE A 901 -20.15 -6.79 -21.65
N ASN A 902 -19.52 -7.21 -20.57
CA ASN A 902 -18.84 -6.29 -19.65
C ASN A 902 -17.41 -6.02 -20.14
N TYR A 903 -17.26 -5.09 -21.10
CA TYR A 903 -15.98 -4.83 -21.77
C TYR A 903 -15.19 -3.65 -21.19
N ARG A 904 -15.05 -3.56 -19.88
CA ARG A 904 -14.23 -2.49 -19.27
C ARG A 904 -12.81 -2.51 -19.81
N THR A 905 -12.20 -3.69 -19.90
CA THR A 905 -10.82 -3.87 -20.36
C THR A 905 -10.63 -3.56 -21.85
N TYR A 906 -11.63 -3.82 -22.67
CA TYR A 906 -11.52 -3.56 -24.11
C TYR A 906 -11.87 -2.12 -24.51
N LYS A 907 -12.40 -1.32 -23.59
CA LYS A 907 -12.77 0.08 -23.82
C LYS A 907 -11.59 0.88 -24.34
N ASP A 908 -10.44 0.78 -23.66
CA ASP A 908 -9.23 1.52 -24.02
C ASP A 908 -8.59 1.02 -25.32
N ILE A 909 -8.65 -0.31 -25.55
CA ILE A 909 -8.16 -0.92 -26.79
C ILE A 909 -9.05 -0.54 -27.97
N CYS A 910 -10.36 -0.61 -27.82
CA CYS A 910 -11.32 -0.33 -28.87
C CYS A 910 -11.63 1.16 -29.06
N ARG A 911 -11.23 2.01 -28.08
CA ARG A 911 -11.42 3.47 -28.11
C ARG A 911 -12.86 3.87 -28.41
N TRP A 912 -13.83 3.19 -27.78
CA TRP A 912 -15.21 3.63 -27.82
C TRP A 912 -15.35 4.96 -27.07
N GLU A 913 -16.00 5.95 -27.72
CA GLU A 913 -16.29 7.24 -27.08
C GLU A 913 -17.19 7.01 -25.86
N GLU A 914 -16.93 7.70 -24.77
CA GLU A 914 -17.83 7.72 -23.62
C GLU A 914 -19.11 8.43 -24.05
N GLU A 915 -20.21 7.70 -24.17
CA GLU A 915 -21.52 8.32 -24.11
C GLU A 915 -21.60 8.98 -22.71
N ASN A 916 -21.77 10.29 -22.66
CA ASN A 916 -22.01 11.02 -21.42
C ASN A 916 -23.16 10.32 -20.69
N ASP A 917 -22.83 9.50 -19.68
CA ASP A 917 -23.78 8.91 -18.72
C ASP A 917 -24.32 10.03 -17.78
N GLY A 918 -24.71 11.16 -18.39
CA GLY A 918 -25.22 12.35 -17.72
C GLY A 918 -26.71 12.30 -17.40
N GLU A 919 -27.37 11.15 -17.55
CA GLU A 919 -28.75 11.00 -17.11
C GLU A 919 -28.97 9.59 -16.53
N ASN A 920 -28.70 9.44 -15.26
CA ASN A 920 -29.41 8.59 -14.29
C ASN A 920 -28.51 8.33 -13.05
N LYS A 921 -28.53 9.31 -12.17
CA LYS A 921 -28.33 9.09 -10.74
C LYS A 921 -29.68 9.12 -10.04
#